data_55d4721ece806a67b24c7d01754e2580
#
_entry.id   55d4721ece806a67b24c7d01754e2580
#
_cell.length_a   1.000
_cell.length_b   1.000
_cell.length_c   1.000
_cell.angle_alpha   90.00
_cell.angle_beta   90.00
_cell.angle_gamma   90.00
#
_symmetry.space_group_name_H-M   'P 1'
#
loop_
_entity.id
_entity.type
_entity.pdbx_description
1 polymer ?
#
loop_
_entity_poly.entity_id
_entity_poly.type
_entity_poly.pdbx_seq_one_letter_code
_entity_poly.pdbx_strand_id
1 'polypeptide(L)'
;MTEPSEGTTDPSDVLNVNIGVLGHVDSGKTSLVKALSTLLSTAALDKSKQSRQRGMTLDLGFSCFFLDLPEHLLLAGSNKKKLQVTLVDCPGHASLIRTIIGGAQIIDMVLLVVDCVKGWQAQTTECLVLAELTSPCLVVALNKADQFQVSERESQLRDAEVLVRKRLAGTRFANAPVVGVAACVGGERVAAAAATGETTTKGGSTQSLIQHQKKKQETYNMETLVDTLTKQLPRPNRASTGPFFFSIDHCFQIRGRGTVLTGTVLSGSISVTDVLDFPALALDRKIKSMQMFKQQVQSIQQGDRAGICVSNLDAKLIERGIAATPGAVQLLKGAVALIRKVPYFPGTLAGNSKFHISVGHATIMATVSFWGAAELAAASTLSTTTNNATTSTEATTKTGKEKEVLSSSSLGGDADIAGLPRIAFDFNHDFLQQDGLLEPDEKSRSQQPLLHWALLEFQTPVYCPLHSLVIGSRLDTVDNSTGSASSCRLAFSGRLMEKIDPEKEAHRIRLYKPKERRGVVSRLGDPHHRTDDDKVVRYEVFGSDLFKAETNMKVFVGMKLETDKGEVGEIKSSFGTSGKIRVYFPAGTEAREGDALILRFKRFVHDPEKAMHQNNIRLPASRPGTRIEVEKKKAKKVLPKGVKRAGEVVLLKGDVLENGKHNMAIMSGFFAPEVNIKELVGTKVVVPSTKEEGAIAGPFGKAGKCKVTFSQGISATAGSKAELHLQ
;
A
#
# COMPACT_ATOMS: atom_id res chain seq x y z
N MET A 1 -41.00 -27.19 35.85
CA MET A 1 -40.28 -27.13 34.56
C MET A 1 -38.89 -26.66 34.88
N THR A 2 -37.97 -27.56 34.90
CA THR A 2 -36.54 -27.36 35.21
C THR A 2 -35.91 -26.62 34.06
N GLU A 3 -35.23 -25.50 34.35
CA GLU A 3 -34.35 -24.77 33.42
C GLU A 3 -33.32 -25.76 32.84
N PRO A 4 -33.03 -25.72 31.53
CA PRO A 4 -31.98 -26.54 30.97
C PRO A 4 -30.64 -26.05 31.54
N SER A 5 -29.94 -26.92 32.24
CA SER A 5 -28.56 -26.74 32.70
C SER A 5 -27.72 -26.33 31.50
N GLU A 6 -27.08 -25.15 31.58
CA GLU A 6 -26.00 -24.75 30.67
C GLU A 6 -24.92 -25.83 30.73
N GLY A 7 -24.95 -26.77 29.81
CA GLY A 7 -23.88 -27.75 29.65
C GLY A 7 -22.59 -26.99 29.31
N THR A 8 -21.62 -27.07 30.20
CA THR A 8 -20.26 -26.63 29.97
C THR A 8 -19.71 -27.37 28.75
N THR A 9 -19.80 -26.75 27.56
CA THR A 9 -19.17 -27.27 26.34
C THR A 9 -17.69 -27.25 26.52
N ASP A 10 -17.06 -28.41 26.41
CA ASP A 10 -15.60 -28.50 26.42
C ASP A 10 -15.04 -27.61 25.26
N PRO A 11 -14.09 -26.70 25.51
CA PRO A 11 -13.49 -25.88 24.44
C PRO A 11 -12.89 -26.69 23.30
N SER A 12 -12.51 -27.96 23.54
CA SER A 12 -12.04 -28.88 22.51
C SER A 12 -13.10 -29.28 21.48
N ASP A 13 -14.39 -29.21 21.84
CA ASP A 13 -15.51 -29.59 21.00
C ASP A 13 -16.05 -28.44 20.14
N VAL A 14 -15.41 -27.25 20.21
CA VAL A 14 -15.85 -26.03 19.54
C VAL A 14 -14.92 -25.67 18.37
N LEU A 15 -15.51 -25.40 17.21
CA LEU A 15 -14.81 -24.76 16.09
C LEU A 15 -15.02 -23.25 16.17
N ASN A 16 -13.96 -22.45 16.24
CA ASN A 16 -14.05 -21.01 16.22
C ASN A 16 -13.82 -20.43 14.81
N VAL A 17 -14.73 -19.52 14.38
CA VAL A 17 -14.61 -18.76 13.12
C VAL A 17 -14.80 -17.28 13.40
N ASN A 18 -13.95 -16.45 12.83
CA ASN A 18 -13.96 -15.01 13.02
C ASN A 18 -14.60 -14.29 11.84
N ILE A 19 -15.69 -13.56 12.06
CA ILE A 19 -16.35 -12.73 11.05
C ILE A 19 -16.06 -11.26 11.33
N GLY A 20 -15.36 -10.60 10.39
CA GLY A 20 -15.12 -9.17 10.44
C GLY A 20 -16.32 -8.38 9.94
N VAL A 21 -16.89 -7.52 10.78
CA VAL A 21 -18.02 -6.65 10.42
C VAL A 21 -17.48 -5.30 9.97
N LEU A 22 -17.46 -5.10 8.65
CA LEU A 22 -16.90 -3.90 8.00
C LEU A 22 -18.01 -3.05 7.36
N GLY A 23 -17.71 -1.79 7.11
CA GLY A 23 -18.65 -0.88 6.42
C GLY A 23 -18.45 0.57 6.84
N HIS A 24 -19.13 1.47 6.19
CA HIS A 24 -19.06 2.92 6.43
C HIS A 24 -19.55 3.30 7.84
N VAL A 25 -19.21 4.52 8.29
CA VAL A 25 -19.78 5.13 9.51
C VAL A 25 -21.31 5.12 9.40
N ASP A 26 -21.97 4.87 10.51
CA ASP A 26 -23.45 4.85 10.64
C ASP A 26 -24.18 3.83 9.74
N SER A 27 -23.50 2.87 9.14
CA SER A 27 -24.17 1.77 8.42
C SER A 27 -24.87 0.77 9.35
N GLY A 28 -24.70 0.91 10.68
CA GLY A 28 -25.35 0.08 11.70
C GLY A 28 -24.60 -1.21 12.04
N LYS A 29 -23.26 -1.26 11.85
CA LYS A 29 -22.43 -2.42 12.20
C LYS A 29 -22.61 -2.89 13.64
N THR A 30 -22.41 -2.00 14.58
CA THR A 30 -22.51 -2.30 16.03
C THR A 30 -23.93 -2.75 16.41
N SER A 31 -24.97 -2.16 15.82
CA SER A 31 -26.36 -2.58 16.05
C SER A 31 -26.61 -3.99 15.50
N LEU A 32 -26.02 -4.31 14.32
CA LEU A 32 -26.10 -5.63 13.73
C LEU A 32 -25.36 -6.68 14.57
N VAL A 33 -24.15 -6.34 15.04
CA VAL A 33 -23.36 -7.20 15.95
C VAL A 33 -24.14 -7.47 17.25
N LYS A 34 -24.75 -6.44 17.85
CA LYS A 34 -25.59 -6.60 19.04
C LYS A 34 -26.78 -7.55 18.80
N ALA A 35 -27.45 -7.42 17.65
CA ALA A 35 -28.59 -8.27 17.31
C ALA A 35 -28.18 -9.73 17.09
N LEU A 36 -27.01 -9.99 16.51
CA LEU A 36 -26.48 -11.34 16.28
C LEU A 36 -25.86 -11.97 17.54
N SER A 37 -25.42 -11.16 18.51
CA SER A 37 -24.64 -11.67 19.63
C SER A 37 -25.51 -12.23 20.75
N THR A 38 -25.24 -13.46 21.16
CA THR A 38 -25.85 -14.10 22.33
C THR A 38 -24.92 -14.06 23.55
N LEU A 39 -23.62 -13.95 23.33
CA LEU A 39 -22.63 -13.92 24.39
C LEU A 39 -21.59 -12.82 24.09
N LEU A 40 -21.43 -11.89 25.03
CA LEU A 40 -20.42 -10.83 24.93
C LEU A 40 -19.09 -11.32 25.51
N SER A 41 -17.99 -11.09 24.81
CA SER A 41 -16.65 -11.31 25.34
C SER A 41 -16.28 -10.29 26.42
N THR A 42 -15.18 -10.50 27.14
CA THR A 42 -14.67 -9.55 28.16
C THR A 42 -14.32 -8.18 27.58
N ALA A 43 -13.98 -8.13 26.28
CA ALA A 43 -13.73 -6.87 25.54
C ALA A 43 -14.96 -6.46 24.69
N ALA A 44 -16.15 -6.85 25.12
CA ALA A 44 -17.38 -6.65 24.36
C ALA A 44 -17.68 -5.16 24.15
N LEU A 45 -17.78 -4.78 22.89
CA LEU A 45 -18.28 -3.50 22.41
C LEU A 45 -17.55 -2.29 23.06
N ASP A 46 -16.94 -1.45 22.27
CA ASP A 46 -16.20 -0.28 22.74
C ASP A 46 -16.95 0.49 23.83
N LYS A 47 -16.45 0.40 25.07
CA LYS A 47 -17.03 1.04 26.26
C LYS A 47 -16.36 2.37 26.58
N SER A 48 -15.47 2.89 25.69
CA SER A 48 -14.76 4.13 25.93
C SER A 48 -15.74 5.28 26.14
N LYS A 49 -15.42 6.19 27.07
CA LYS A 49 -16.23 7.39 27.29
C LYS A 49 -16.34 8.23 26.03
N GLN A 50 -15.29 8.25 25.22
CA GLN A 50 -15.23 9.01 23.96
C GLN A 50 -16.12 8.39 22.88
N SER A 51 -16.17 7.04 22.76
CA SER A 51 -17.09 6.35 21.85
C SER A 51 -18.55 6.67 22.17
N ARG A 52 -18.91 6.65 23.47
CA ARG A 52 -20.28 6.97 23.89
C ARG A 52 -20.65 8.43 23.63
N GLN A 53 -19.72 9.37 23.83
CA GLN A 53 -19.96 10.80 23.59
C GLN A 53 -20.10 11.12 22.09
N ARG A 54 -19.37 10.41 21.22
CA ARG A 54 -19.38 10.63 19.77
C ARG A 54 -20.35 9.73 19.01
N GLY A 55 -20.94 8.72 19.67
CA GLY A 55 -21.84 7.75 19.04
C GLY A 55 -21.15 6.86 17.98
N MET A 56 -19.81 6.72 18.04
CA MET A 56 -19.00 5.96 17.09
C MET A 56 -18.14 4.93 17.80
N THR A 57 -17.95 3.75 17.22
CA THR A 57 -16.99 2.73 17.65
C THR A 57 -15.58 3.22 17.33
N LEU A 58 -14.73 3.35 18.33
CA LEU A 58 -13.33 3.82 18.19
C LEU A 58 -12.32 2.68 18.25
N ASP A 59 -12.69 1.54 18.84
CA ASP A 59 -11.83 0.37 19.00
C ASP A 59 -12.53 -0.88 18.50
N LEU A 60 -11.77 -2.00 18.32
CA LEU A 60 -12.35 -3.28 17.94
C LEU A 60 -13.25 -3.83 19.06
N GLY A 61 -14.50 -4.10 18.72
CA GLY A 61 -15.44 -4.80 19.58
C GLY A 61 -15.47 -6.31 19.25
N PHE A 62 -15.61 -7.14 20.27
CA PHE A 62 -15.68 -8.59 20.11
C PHE A 62 -16.90 -9.17 20.82
N SER A 63 -17.65 -9.98 20.09
CA SER A 63 -18.79 -10.73 20.62
C SER A 63 -18.89 -12.06 19.91
N CYS A 64 -19.71 -12.97 20.42
CA CYS A 64 -19.91 -14.25 19.74
C CYS A 64 -21.33 -14.76 19.89
N PHE A 65 -21.67 -15.71 19.04
CA PHE A 65 -22.84 -16.57 19.16
C PHE A 65 -22.46 -18.01 18.79
N PHE A 66 -23.29 -18.96 19.24
CA PHE A 66 -23.05 -20.37 19.02
C PHE A 66 -24.12 -20.94 18.10
N LEU A 67 -23.70 -21.85 17.21
CA LEU A 67 -24.53 -22.63 16.31
C LEU A 67 -24.14 -24.12 16.42
N ASP A 68 -24.96 -24.99 15.96
CA ASP A 68 -24.55 -26.35 15.68
C ASP A 68 -23.59 -26.36 14.50
N LEU A 69 -22.59 -27.25 14.52
CA LEU A 69 -21.57 -27.30 13.49
C LEU A 69 -22.17 -27.77 12.16
N PRO A 70 -22.16 -26.94 11.08
CA PRO A 70 -22.66 -27.31 9.78
C PRO A 70 -21.88 -28.47 9.16
N GLU A 71 -22.55 -29.32 8.38
CA GLU A 71 -21.97 -30.52 7.76
C GLU A 71 -20.72 -30.19 6.90
N HIS A 72 -20.73 -29.09 6.13
CA HIS A 72 -19.62 -28.70 5.27
C HIS A 72 -18.35 -28.28 6.02
N LEU A 73 -18.46 -28.02 7.33
CA LEU A 73 -17.33 -27.69 8.21
C LEU A 73 -16.84 -28.91 9.01
N LEU A 74 -17.55 -30.02 8.98
CA LEU A 74 -17.15 -31.25 9.66
C LEU A 74 -15.86 -31.81 9.06
N LEU A 75 -14.93 -32.17 9.94
CA LEU A 75 -13.70 -32.87 9.60
C LEU A 75 -13.91 -34.37 9.87
N ALA A 76 -13.51 -35.20 8.93
CA ALA A 76 -13.40 -36.63 9.19
C ALA A 76 -12.46 -36.86 10.38
N GLY A 77 -12.99 -37.49 11.46
CA GLY A 77 -12.22 -37.73 12.70
C GLY A 77 -12.18 -36.58 13.70
N SER A 78 -12.91 -35.48 13.48
CA SER A 78 -13.01 -34.38 14.45
C SER A 78 -14.19 -34.62 15.41
N ASN A 79 -13.96 -34.46 16.72
CA ASN A 79 -15.02 -34.54 17.74
C ASN A 79 -15.78 -33.23 17.92
N LYS A 80 -15.51 -32.19 17.09
CA LYS A 80 -16.16 -30.89 17.22
C LYS A 80 -17.64 -30.97 16.87
N LYS A 81 -18.48 -30.46 17.74
CA LYS A 81 -19.94 -30.52 17.61
C LYS A 81 -20.58 -29.13 17.47
N LYS A 82 -19.94 -28.11 17.98
CA LYS A 82 -20.46 -26.74 17.99
C LYS A 82 -19.57 -25.78 17.22
N LEU A 83 -20.19 -24.80 16.60
CA LEU A 83 -19.56 -23.67 15.93
C LEU A 83 -19.71 -22.44 16.81
N GLN A 84 -18.59 -21.79 17.12
CA GLN A 84 -18.55 -20.47 17.73
C GLN A 84 -18.22 -19.46 16.64
N VAL A 85 -19.15 -18.56 16.38
CA VAL A 85 -18.95 -17.44 15.47
C VAL A 85 -18.54 -16.22 16.28
N THR A 86 -17.29 -15.79 16.14
CA THR A 86 -16.77 -14.59 16.77
C THR A 86 -16.94 -13.41 15.83
N LEU A 87 -17.72 -12.42 16.24
CA LEU A 87 -17.93 -11.18 15.50
C LEU A 87 -16.89 -10.15 15.93
N VAL A 88 -16.18 -9.60 14.95
CA VAL A 88 -15.22 -8.51 15.14
C VAL A 88 -15.86 -7.22 14.63
N ASP A 89 -16.38 -6.39 15.55
CA ASP A 89 -16.98 -5.09 15.23
C ASP A 89 -15.89 -4.06 14.95
N CYS A 90 -15.70 -3.72 13.68
CA CYS A 90 -14.66 -2.82 13.25
C CYS A 90 -15.16 -1.36 13.21
N PRO A 91 -14.35 -0.38 13.64
CA PRO A 91 -14.71 1.03 13.56
C PRO A 91 -14.92 1.46 12.11
N GLY A 92 -15.95 2.29 11.87
CA GLY A 92 -16.31 2.74 10.51
C GLY A 92 -15.66 4.05 10.08
N HIS A 93 -14.98 4.77 10.97
CA HIS A 93 -14.45 6.09 10.65
C HIS A 93 -13.12 6.03 9.88
N ALA A 94 -12.99 6.92 8.91
CA ALA A 94 -11.82 6.99 8.02
C ALA A 94 -10.47 7.12 8.74
N SER A 95 -10.43 7.84 9.89
CA SER A 95 -9.22 7.98 10.70
C SER A 95 -8.82 6.69 11.43
N LEU A 96 -9.72 5.72 11.54
CA LEU A 96 -9.52 4.47 12.28
C LEU A 96 -9.16 3.27 11.36
N ILE A 97 -8.85 3.54 10.11
CA ILE A 97 -8.45 2.51 9.13
C ILE A 97 -7.25 1.67 9.63
N ARG A 98 -6.38 2.28 10.43
CA ARG A 98 -5.24 1.59 11.10
C ARG A 98 -5.73 0.47 12.01
N THR A 99 -6.75 0.73 12.80
CA THR A 99 -7.37 -0.26 13.71
C THR A 99 -8.04 -1.38 12.92
N ILE A 100 -8.69 -1.04 11.79
CA ILE A 100 -9.33 -2.02 10.90
C ILE A 100 -8.27 -2.95 10.30
N ILE A 101 -7.15 -2.40 9.79
CA ILE A 101 -6.07 -3.19 9.19
C ILE A 101 -5.47 -4.17 10.21
N GLY A 102 -5.25 -3.73 11.45
CA GLY A 102 -4.76 -4.60 12.53
C GLY A 102 -5.72 -5.75 12.82
N GLY A 103 -7.03 -5.48 12.85
CA GLY A 103 -8.06 -6.50 13.07
C GLY A 103 -8.30 -7.44 11.87
N ALA A 104 -8.03 -6.98 10.67
CA ALA A 104 -8.32 -7.73 9.45
C ALA A 104 -7.50 -9.02 9.30
N GLN A 105 -6.32 -9.11 9.92
CA GLN A 105 -5.45 -10.30 9.83
C GLN A 105 -6.01 -11.55 10.51
N ILE A 106 -7.05 -11.39 11.33
CA ILE A 106 -7.68 -12.48 12.10
C ILE A 106 -9.05 -12.90 11.54
N ILE A 107 -9.49 -12.33 10.43
CA ILE A 107 -10.81 -12.48 9.86
C ILE A 107 -10.84 -13.67 8.88
N ASP A 108 -11.76 -14.62 9.09
CA ASP A 108 -12.01 -15.73 8.19
C ASP A 108 -13.04 -15.38 7.10
N MET A 109 -14.06 -14.59 7.46
CA MET A 109 -15.09 -14.11 6.55
C MET A 109 -15.42 -12.65 6.84
N VAL A 110 -15.78 -11.89 5.82
CA VAL A 110 -16.22 -10.49 5.98
C VAL A 110 -17.73 -10.39 5.83
N LEU A 111 -18.37 -9.71 6.78
CA LEU A 111 -19.73 -9.20 6.68
C LEU A 111 -19.65 -7.69 6.38
N LEU A 112 -19.90 -7.33 5.11
CA LEU A 112 -19.88 -5.94 4.66
C LEU A 112 -21.26 -5.31 4.86
N VAL A 113 -21.37 -4.36 5.77
CA VAL A 113 -22.63 -3.68 6.11
C VAL A 113 -22.76 -2.39 5.31
N VAL A 114 -23.77 -2.35 4.46
CA VAL A 114 -24.11 -1.21 3.62
C VAL A 114 -25.47 -0.64 4.07
N ASP A 115 -25.56 0.67 4.23
CA ASP A 115 -26.82 1.37 4.47
C ASP A 115 -27.63 1.35 3.17
N CYS A 116 -28.79 0.72 3.16
CA CYS A 116 -29.58 0.51 1.95
C CYS A 116 -30.15 1.84 1.38
N VAL A 117 -30.27 2.89 2.22
CA VAL A 117 -30.76 4.20 1.80
C VAL A 117 -29.61 5.08 1.25
N LYS A 118 -28.48 5.13 1.99
CA LYS A 118 -27.30 5.92 1.61
C LYS A 118 -26.50 5.27 0.50
N GLY A 119 -26.62 3.96 0.29
CA GLY A 119 -25.93 3.19 -0.72
C GLY A 119 -24.43 3.06 -0.48
N TRP A 120 -23.68 2.84 -1.58
CA TRP A 120 -22.23 2.62 -1.56
C TRP A 120 -21.45 3.92 -1.34
N GLN A 121 -20.56 3.93 -0.36
CA GLN A 121 -19.77 5.10 0.03
C GLN A 121 -18.26 4.86 -0.08
N ALA A 122 -17.43 5.92 0.06
CA ALA A 122 -15.98 5.84 -0.08
C ALA A 122 -15.33 4.79 0.83
N GLN A 123 -15.67 4.79 2.12
CA GLN A 123 -15.12 3.83 3.07
C GLN A 123 -15.60 2.40 2.81
N THR A 124 -16.76 2.21 2.17
CA THR A 124 -17.22 0.89 1.73
C THR A 124 -16.24 0.29 0.72
N THR A 125 -15.68 1.11 -0.18
CA THR A 125 -14.62 0.69 -1.11
C THR A 125 -13.34 0.28 -0.39
N GLU A 126 -12.90 1.05 0.62
CA GLU A 126 -11.73 0.67 1.44
C GLU A 126 -11.97 -0.63 2.20
N CYS A 127 -13.17 -0.83 2.76
CA CYS A 127 -13.57 -2.08 3.40
C CYS A 127 -13.57 -3.27 2.43
N LEU A 128 -14.02 -3.06 1.18
CA LEU A 128 -13.96 -4.07 0.13
C LEU A 128 -12.52 -4.46 -0.20
N VAL A 129 -11.61 -3.48 -0.35
CA VAL A 129 -10.18 -3.75 -0.56
C VAL A 129 -9.61 -4.57 0.58
N LEU A 130 -9.92 -4.20 1.84
CA LEU A 130 -9.46 -4.96 3.01
C LEU A 130 -10.02 -6.39 2.99
N ALA A 131 -11.30 -6.58 2.64
CA ALA A 131 -11.90 -7.89 2.49
C ALA A 131 -11.16 -8.74 1.44
N GLU A 132 -10.82 -8.16 0.29
CA GLU A 132 -10.03 -8.84 -0.75
C GLU A 132 -8.63 -9.25 -0.29
N LEU A 133 -8.04 -8.53 0.64
CA LEU A 133 -6.70 -8.81 1.15
C LEU A 133 -6.67 -9.85 2.27
N THR A 134 -7.78 -10.02 3.00
CA THR A 134 -7.77 -10.72 4.29
C THR A 134 -8.72 -11.89 4.38
N SER A 135 -9.75 -11.98 3.51
CA SER A 135 -10.76 -13.02 3.62
C SER A 135 -11.11 -13.67 2.28
N PRO A 136 -11.28 -14.99 2.22
CA PRO A 136 -11.73 -15.67 1.01
C PRO A 136 -13.21 -15.45 0.71
N CYS A 137 -14.03 -15.10 1.71
CA CYS A 137 -15.48 -15.03 1.62
C CYS A 137 -16.02 -13.68 2.08
N LEU A 138 -17.08 -13.23 1.40
CA LEU A 138 -17.81 -12.00 1.70
C LEU A 138 -19.31 -12.26 1.68
N VAL A 139 -20.03 -11.70 2.66
CA VAL A 139 -21.49 -11.54 2.64
C VAL A 139 -21.81 -10.06 2.78
N VAL A 140 -22.77 -9.56 2.03
CA VAL A 140 -23.21 -8.16 2.13
C VAL A 140 -24.56 -8.09 2.86
N ALA A 141 -24.62 -7.27 3.92
CA ALA A 141 -25.86 -6.93 4.60
C ALA A 141 -26.31 -5.52 4.18
N LEU A 142 -27.43 -5.43 3.46
CA LEU A 142 -28.13 -4.18 3.20
C LEU A 142 -28.97 -3.85 4.43
N ASN A 143 -28.37 -3.06 5.34
CA ASN A 143 -28.99 -2.76 6.64
C ASN A 143 -29.88 -1.52 6.55
N LYS A 144 -30.74 -1.36 7.56
CA LYS A 144 -31.75 -0.30 7.69
C LYS A 144 -32.90 -0.43 6.71
N ALA A 145 -33.27 -1.67 6.32
CA ALA A 145 -34.43 -1.93 5.47
C ALA A 145 -35.77 -1.45 6.06
N ASP A 146 -35.80 -1.18 7.37
CA ASP A 146 -36.94 -0.60 8.08
C ASP A 146 -37.23 0.87 7.66
N GLN A 147 -36.26 1.57 7.07
CA GLN A 147 -36.44 2.93 6.57
C GLN A 147 -37.25 3.00 5.26
N PHE A 148 -37.41 1.88 4.56
CA PHE A 148 -38.27 1.77 3.39
C PHE A 148 -39.71 1.49 3.77
N GLN A 149 -40.66 2.07 3.04
CA GLN A 149 -42.08 1.76 3.21
C GLN A 149 -42.33 0.29 2.93
N VAL A 150 -43.18 -0.37 3.75
CA VAL A 150 -43.42 -1.80 3.67
C VAL A 150 -43.84 -2.25 2.28
N SER A 151 -44.67 -1.45 1.57
CA SER A 151 -45.16 -1.72 0.22
C SER A 151 -44.08 -1.70 -0.86
N GLU A 152 -43.00 -0.93 -0.67
CA GLU A 152 -41.94 -0.71 -1.66
C GLU A 152 -40.62 -1.34 -1.26
N ARG A 153 -40.50 -1.83 -0.03
CA ARG A 153 -39.28 -2.34 0.57
C ARG A 153 -38.54 -3.34 -0.31
N GLU A 154 -39.26 -4.34 -0.84
CA GLU A 154 -38.64 -5.37 -1.66
C GLU A 154 -38.10 -4.83 -3.00
N SER A 155 -38.79 -3.87 -3.62
CA SER A 155 -38.36 -3.23 -4.86
C SER A 155 -37.09 -2.41 -4.62
N GLN A 156 -37.11 -1.56 -3.57
CA GLN A 156 -35.98 -0.71 -3.23
C GLN A 156 -34.75 -1.50 -2.76
N LEU A 157 -34.95 -2.64 -2.08
CA LEU A 157 -33.85 -3.55 -1.74
C LEU A 157 -33.26 -4.21 -2.99
N ARG A 158 -34.07 -4.60 -3.99
CA ARG A 158 -33.58 -5.12 -5.28
C ARG A 158 -32.74 -4.08 -6.01
N ASP A 159 -33.18 -2.83 -6.05
CA ASP A 159 -32.43 -1.74 -6.69
C ASP A 159 -31.08 -1.49 -5.99
N ALA A 160 -31.08 -1.49 -4.65
CA ALA A 160 -29.86 -1.39 -3.87
C ALA A 160 -28.91 -2.57 -4.10
N GLU A 161 -29.44 -3.78 -4.22
CA GLU A 161 -28.66 -4.98 -4.55
C GLU A 161 -27.99 -4.88 -5.91
N VAL A 162 -28.71 -4.43 -6.95
CA VAL A 162 -28.15 -4.23 -8.31
C VAL A 162 -26.96 -3.27 -8.26
N LEU A 163 -27.07 -2.17 -7.52
CA LEU A 163 -25.95 -1.22 -7.35
C LEU A 163 -24.74 -1.84 -6.65
N VAL A 164 -24.97 -2.63 -5.60
CA VAL A 164 -23.90 -3.35 -4.89
C VAL A 164 -23.24 -4.37 -5.82
N ARG A 165 -24.03 -5.20 -6.54
CA ARG A 165 -23.49 -6.17 -7.50
C ARG A 165 -22.62 -5.53 -8.58
N LYS A 166 -23.02 -4.36 -9.09
CA LYS A 166 -22.22 -3.59 -10.05
C LYS A 166 -20.83 -3.20 -9.46
N ARG A 167 -20.76 -2.89 -8.17
CA ARG A 167 -19.49 -2.59 -7.48
C ARG A 167 -18.64 -3.83 -7.24
N LEU A 168 -19.27 -4.98 -6.99
CA LEU A 168 -18.57 -6.25 -6.76
C LEU A 168 -18.10 -6.94 -8.04
N ALA A 169 -18.70 -6.63 -9.20
CA ALA A 169 -18.47 -7.33 -10.47
C ALA A 169 -17.00 -7.42 -10.91
N GLY A 170 -16.15 -6.43 -10.55
CA GLY A 170 -14.72 -6.42 -10.86
C GLY A 170 -13.84 -7.07 -9.78
N THR A 171 -14.43 -7.72 -8.78
CA THR A 171 -13.73 -8.31 -7.64
C THR A 171 -13.92 -9.82 -7.60
N ARG A 172 -13.12 -10.51 -6.77
CA ARG A 172 -13.36 -11.95 -6.53
C ARG A 172 -14.70 -12.26 -5.84
N PHE A 173 -15.37 -11.23 -5.32
CA PHE A 173 -16.66 -11.31 -4.64
C PHE A 173 -17.86 -11.01 -5.54
N ALA A 174 -17.71 -11.10 -6.86
CA ALA A 174 -18.79 -10.81 -7.82
C ALA A 174 -20.10 -11.57 -7.51
N ASN A 175 -19.99 -12.80 -7.00
CA ASN A 175 -21.11 -13.68 -6.66
C ASN A 175 -21.45 -13.70 -5.15
N ALA A 176 -20.93 -12.75 -4.36
CA ALA A 176 -21.21 -12.70 -2.93
C ALA A 176 -22.71 -12.56 -2.65
N PRO A 177 -23.24 -13.27 -1.66
CA PRO A 177 -24.65 -13.12 -1.27
C PRO A 177 -24.92 -11.72 -0.71
N VAL A 178 -26.09 -11.18 -1.04
CA VAL A 178 -26.59 -9.90 -0.55
C VAL A 178 -27.91 -10.12 0.17
N VAL A 179 -28.03 -9.68 1.43
CA VAL A 179 -29.20 -9.89 2.26
C VAL A 179 -29.71 -8.55 2.80
N GLY A 180 -30.99 -8.23 2.57
CA GLY A 180 -31.63 -7.04 3.14
C GLY A 180 -32.07 -7.31 4.59
N VAL A 181 -31.66 -6.47 5.53
CA VAL A 181 -31.91 -6.64 6.97
C VAL A 181 -32.23 -5.32 7.67
N ALA A 182 -32.85 -5.41 8.84
CA ALA A 182 -32.87 -4.31 9.80
C ALA A 182 -32.46 -4.84 11.18
N ALA A 183 -31.33 -4.37 11.66
CA ALA A 183 -30.79 -4.73 12.98
C ALA A 183 -31.58 -4.16 14.15
N CYS A 184 -32.29 -3.05 13.93
CA CYS A 184 -33.09 -2.34 14.94
C CYS A 184 -34.21 -1.55 14.24
N VAL A 185 -35.40 -2.09 14.25
CA VAL A 185 -36.58 -1.41 13.64
C VAL A 185 -36.87 -0.11 14.40
N GLY A 186 -36.99 1.00 13.67
CA GLY A 186 -37.23 2.32 14.22
C GLY A 186 -36.01 3.03 14.82
N GLY A 187 -34.82 2.43 14.80
CA GLY A 187 -33.55 2.99 15.26
C GLY A 187 -33.32 2.95 16.77
N GLU A 188 -32.08 3.13 17.22
CA GLU A 188 -31.66 3.03 18.64
C GLU A 188 -32.37 4.05 19.55
N ARG A 189 -32.79 5.20 19.04
CA ARG A 189 -33.51 6.24 19.83
C ARG A 189 -34.88 5.78 20.26
N VAL A 190 -35.61 5.07 19.41
CA VAL A 190 -36.94 4.52 19.73
C VAL A 190 -36.80 3.36 20.72
N ALA A 191 -35.80 2.52 20.57
CA ALA A 191 -35.50 1.45 21.52
C ALA A 191 -35.11 1.99 22.90
N ALA A 192 -34.32 3.07 22.97
CA ALA A 192 -33.94 3.74 24.23
C ALA A 192 -35.14 4.43 24.89
N ALA A 193 -36.01 5.10 24.15
CA ALA A 193 -37.24 5.74 24.68
C ALA A 193 -38.26 4.68 25.18
N ALA A 194 -38.36 3.54 24.49
CA ALA A 194 -39.19 2.41 24.96
C ALA A 194 -38.62 1.70 26.22
N ALA A 195 -37.32 1.77 26.44
CA ALA A 195 -36.65 1.21 27.63
C ALA A 195 -36.68 2.16 28.84
N THR A 196 -36.81 3.48 28.65
CA THR A 196 -36.84 4.48 29.72
C THR A 196 -38.24 4.82 30.23
N GLY A 197 -39.30 4.31 29.58
CA GLY A 197 -40.66 4.36 30.13
C GLY A 197 -41.11 5.74 30.67
N GLU A 198 -40.78 6.84 29.98
CA GLU A 198 -41.32 8.16 30.33
C GLU A 198 -42.75 8.29 29.88
N THR A 199 -43.62 7.74 30.70
CA THR A 199 -45.03 8.19 30.78
C THR A 199 -45.10 9.18 31.92
N THR A 200 -45.23 10.46 31.58
CA THR A 200 -45.65 11.49 32.51
C THR A 200 -47.01 11.18 33.07
N THR A 201 -47.06 10.57 34.28
CA THR A 201 -48.21 10.65 35.16
C THR A 201 -47.75 10.72 36.61
N LYS A 202 -48.15 11.79 37.24
CA LYS A 202 -47.99 12.07 38.66
C LYS A 202 -48.77 11.09 39.52
N GLY A 203 -48.15 10.56 40.57
CA GLY A 203 -48.82 10.16 41.81
C GLY A 203 -49.02 8.65 42.03
N GLY A 204 -48.42 8.11 43.10
CA GLY A 204 -48.85 6.88 43.76
C GLY A 204 -47.75 5.84 44.00
N SER A 205 -47.30 5.78 45.27
CA SER A 205 -46.51 4.73 45.88
C SER A 205 -47.01 3.34 45.60
N THR A 206 -46.18 2.42 45.16
CA THR A 206 -46.16 1.03 45.63
C THR A 206 -44.97 0.25 45.12
N GLN A 207 -44.26 -0.44 45.99
CA GLN A 207 -43.25 -1.44 45.67
C GLN A 207 -43.82 -2.52 44.78
N SER A 208 -43.28 -2.72 43.61
CA SER A 208 -43.46 -3.94 42.86
C SER A 208 -42.19 -4.26 42.05
N LEU A 209 -41.55 -5.30 42.47
CA LEU A 209 -40.72 -6.28 41.73
C LEU A 209 -40.30 -5.87 40.31
N ILE A 210 -39.06 -5.44 40.20
CA ILE A 210 -38.41 -5.23 38.90
C ILE A 210 -38.11 -6.59 38.27
N GLN A 211 -39.08 -7.14 37.57
CA GLN A 211 -38.82 -8.13 36.52
C GLN A 211 -38.33 -7.39 35.31
N HIS A 212 -37.00 -7.36 35.10
CA HIS A 212 -36.38 -6.95 33.85
C HIS A 212 -36.76 -7.97 32.75
N GLN A 213 -37.94 -7.87 32.21
CA GLN A 213 -38.21 -8.40 30.87
C GLN A 213 -37.41 -7.53 29.89
N LYS A 214 -36.29 -8.03 29.41
CA LYS A 214 -35.59 -7.50 28.23
C LYS A 214 -36.59 -7.55 27.07
N LYS A 215 -37.23 -6.43 26.74
CA LYS A 215 -38.04 -6.27 25.55
C LYS A 215 -37.17 -6.64 24.37
N LYS A 216 -37.46 -7.75 23.70
CA LYS A 216 -36.71 -8.27 22.54
C LYS A 216 -36.75 -7.16 21.48
N GLN A 217 -35.58 -6.66 21.09
CA GLN A 217 -35.46 -5.65 20.04
C GLN A 217 -36.07 -6.20 18.75
N GLU A 218 -36.97 -5.45 18.12
CA GLU A 218 -37.59 -5.86 16.89
C GLU A 218 -36.58 -5.79 15.74
N THR A 219 -36.43 -6.86 15.00
CA THR A 219 -35.47 -7.02 13.90
C THR A 219 -36.19 -7.51 12.65
N TYR A 220 -35.59 -7.27 11.47
CA TYR A 220 -36.13 -7.75 10.20
C TYR A 220 -35.12 -8.65 9.51
N ASN A 221 -35.54 -9.83 9.08
CA ASN A 221 -34.80 -10.77 8.23
C ASN A 221 -33.44 -11.25 8.78
N MET A 222 -33.25 -11.24 10.09
CA MET A 222 -31.99 -11.64 10.74
C MET A 222 -31.73 -13.16 10.64
N GLU A 223 -32.77 -13.99 10.62
CA GLU A 223 -32.65 -15.45 10.47
C GLU A 223 -32.04 -15.80 9.11
N THR A 224 -32.53 -15.18 8.03
CA THR A 224 -31.99 -15.38 6.68
C THR A 224 -30.51 -14.93 6.60
N LEU A 225 -30.13 -13.87 7.33
CA LEU A 225 -28.73 -13.46 7.40
C LEU A 225 -27.88 -14.53 8.10
N VAL A 226 -28.32 -15.05 9.25
CA VAL A 226 -27.62 -16.12 9.99
C VAL A 226 -27.45 -17.37 9.12
N ASP A 227 -28.52 -17.78 8.44
CA ASP A 227 -28.50 -18.95 7.53
C ASP A 227 -27.49 -18.72 6.36
N THR A 228 -27.53 -17.52 5.78
CA THR A 228 -26.60 -17.15 4.70
C THR A 228 -25.16 -17.14 5.18
N LEU A 229 -24.89 -16.53 6.33
CA LEU A 229 -23.58 -16.54 6.94
C LEU A 229 -23.11 -17.97 7.18
N THR A 230 -23.94 -18.80 7.80
CA THR A 230 -23.61 -20.19 8.12
C THR A 230 -23.26 -21.00 6.87
N LYS A 231 -24.04 -20.86 5.78
CA LYS A 231 -23.78 -21.55 4.50
C LYS A 231 -22.49 -21.08 3.81
N GLN A 232 -22.10 -19.82 3.99
CA GLN A 232 -20.93 -19.22 3.34
C GLN A 232 -19.66 -19.29 4.18
N LEU A 233 -19.73 -19.74 5.44
CA LEU A 233 -18.56 -19.84 6.30
C LEU A 233 -17.48 -20.70 5.63
N PRO A 234 -16.27 -20.15 5.42
CA PRO A 234 -15.17 -20.95 4.92
C PRO A 234 -14.69 -21.88 6.04
N ARG A 235 -14.16 -23.02 5.65
CA ARG A 235 -13.45 -23.88 6.59
C ARG A 235 -12.16 -23.17 7.00
N PRO A 236 -11.98 -22.84 8.29
CA PRO A 236 -10.78 -22.15 8.72
C PRO A 236 -9.57 -23.08 8.59
N ASN A 237 -8.55 -22.62 7.86
CA ASN A 237 -7.26 -23.30 7.81
C ASN A 237 -6.42 -22.82 8.97
N ARG A 238 -6.22 -23.66 10.00
CA ARG A 238 -5.48 -23.30 11.21
C ARG A 238 -4.15 -24.05 11.23
N ALA A 239 -3.04 -23.32 11.13
CA ALA A 239 -1.71 -23.86 11.34
C ALA A 239 -1.41 -23.83 12.85
N SER A 240 -1.45 -25.01 13.49
CA SER A 240 -1.05 -25.19 14.89
C SER A 240 0.47 -25.30 15.06
N THR A 241 1.20 -25.48 13.96
CA THR A 241 2.66 -25.65 13.94
C THR A 241 3.35 -24.33 13.60
N GLY A 242 4.58 -24.14 14.06
CA GLY A 242 5.39 -22.95 13.85
C GLY A 242 5.40 -21.99 15.05
N PRO A 243 6.07 -20.85 14.92
CA PRO A 243 6.18 -19.89 16.01
C PRO A 243 4.82 -19.29 16.37
N PHE A 244 4.60 -19.17 17.68
CA PHE A 244 3.38 -18.55 18.20
C PHE A 244 3.48 -17.02 18.12
N PHE A 245 2.43 -16.39 17.57
CA PHE A 245 2.26 -14.94 17.54
C PHE A 245 0.89 -14.57 18.10
N PHE A 246 0.86 -13.70 19.09
CA PHE A 246 -0.36 -13.21 19.74
C PHE A 246 -0.47 -11.69 19.59
N SER A 247 -1.54 -11.27 18.95
CA SER A 247 -1.89 -9.86 18.75
C SER A 247 -2.60 -9.34 19.99
N ILE A 248 -1.96 -8.46 20.75
CA ILE A 248 -2.49 -7.86 21.97
C ILE A 248 -3.34 -6.66 21.62
N ASP A 249 -4.62 -6.67 22.03
CA ASP A 249 -5.56 -5.56 21.84
C ASP A 249 -5.69 -4.71 23.10
N HIS A 250 -5.73 -5.36 24.29
CA HIS A 250 -5.82 -4.69 25.58
C HIS A 250 -4.97 -5.41 26.62
N CYS A 251 -4.47 -4.63 27.55
CA CYS A 251 -3.72 -5.11 28.72
C CYS A 251 -4.27 -4.45 29.99
N PHE A 252 -4.57 -5.25 31.01
CA PHE A 252 -5.08 -4.73 32.27
C PHE A 252 -4.67 -5.61 33.45
N GLN A 253 -4.58 -5.00 34.62
CA GLN A 253 -4.20 -5.69 35.85
C GLN A 253 -5.44 -6.15 36.63
N ILE A 254 -5.43 -7.43 37.07
CA ILE A 254 -6.42 -7.96 37.99
C ILE A 254 -5.77 -8.16 39.36
N ARG A 255 -6.30 -7.49 40.39
CA ARG A 255 -5.79 -7.60 41.77
C ARG A 255 -5.75 -9.07 42.20
N GLY A 256 -4.59 -9.53 42.74
CA GLY A 256 -4.40 -10.90 43.20
C GLY A 256 -4.22 -11.98 42.13
N ARG A 257 -4.43 -11.68 40.87
CA ARG A 257 -4.26 -12.66 39.75
C ARG A 257 -3.05 -12.39 38.87
N GLY A 258 -2.77 -11.15 38.55
CA GLY A 258 -1.69 -10.74 37.66
C GLY A 258 -2.17 -9.84 36.54
N THR A 259 -1.38 -9.73 35.48
CA THR A 259 -1.72 -8.94 34.30
C THR A 259 -2.36 -9.84 33.24
N VAL A 260 -3.49 -9.41 32.73
CA VAL A 260 -4.24 -10.09 31.67
C VAL A 260 -4.07 -9.34 30.36
N LEU A 261 -3.65 -10.07 29.36
CA LEU A 261 -3.56 -9.65 27.97
C LEU A 261 -4.75 -10.24 27.23
N THR A 262 -5.53 -9.43 26.54
CA THR A 262 -6.57 -9.93 25.64
C THR A 262 -6.14 -9.71 24.21
N GLY A 263 -6.42 -10.69 23.36
CA GLY A 263 -5.95 -10.63 21.99
C GLY A 263 -6.37 -11.85 21.17
N THR A 264 -5.74 -11.99 20.01
CA THR A 264 -6.01 -13.09 19.07
C THR A 264 -4.71 -13.74 18.61
N VAL A 265 -4.73 -15.05 18.50
CA VAL A 265 -3.59 -15.84 18.02
C VAL A 265 -3.50 -15.72 16.50
N LEU A 266 -2.38 -15.17 16.00
CA LEU A 266 -2.12 -15.00 14.57
C LEU A 266 -1.50 -16.24 13.93
N SER A 267 -0.70 -17.02 14.68
CA SER A 267 0.02 -18.20 14.21
C SER A 267 0.42 -19.09 15.37
N GLY A 268 0.61 -20.38 15.10
CA GLY A 268 1.10 -21.35 16.05
C GLY A 268 0.11 -21.70 17.17
N SER A 269 0.62 -22.33 18.21
CA SER A 269 -0.13 -22.67 19.43
C SER A 269 0.74 -22.49 20.67
N ILE A 270 0.11 -22.28 21.83
CA ILE A 270 0.79 -22.13 23.11
C ILE A 270 -0.06 -22.74 24.23
N SER A 271 0.60 -23.23 25.28
CA SER A 271 -0.02 -23.87 26.42
C SER A 271 0.23 -23.10 27.73
N VAL A 272 -0.58 -23.38 28.75
CA VAL A 272 -0.34 -22.89 30.10
C VAL A 272 1.03 -23.40 30.55
N THR A 273 1.79 -22.54 31.25
CA THR A 273 3.19 -22.73 31.68
C THR A 273 4.25 -22.37 30.64
N ASP A 274 3.93 -22.24 29.38
CA ASP A 274 4.89 -21.75 28.38
C ASP A 274 5.31 -20.30 28.63
N VAL A 275 6.40 -19.89 27.97
CA VAL A 275 6.96 -18.55 28.10
C VAL A 275 6.58 -17.69 26.89
N LEU A 276 6.09 -16.48 27.18
CA LEU A 276 5.83 -15.44 26.20
C LEU A 276 6.94 -14.40 26.22
N ASP A 277 7.50 -14.11 25.07
CA ASP A 277 8.36 -12.96 24.79
C ASP A 277 7.53 -11.72 24.45
N PHE A 278 7.93 -10.59 25.00
CA PHE A 278 7.43 -9.25 24.68
C PHE A 278 8.55 -8.44 24.03
N PRO A 279 8.75 -8.55 22.72
CA PRO A 279 9.93 -8.01 22.04
C PRO A 279 10.13 -6.50 22.27
N ALA A 280 9.03 -5.74 22.32
CA ALA A 280 9.06 -4.30 22.53
C ALA A 280 9.58 -3.90 23.92
N LEU A 281 9.50 -4.79 24.90
CA LEU A 281 9.97 -4.57 26.29
C LEU A 281 11.25 -5.31 26.61
N ALA A 282 11.71 -6.19 25.72
CA ALA A 282 12.80 -7.15 25.96
C ALA A 282 12.57 -7.97 27.26
N LEU A 283 11.36 -8.50 27.43
CA LEU A 283 10.93 -9.23 28.63
C LEU A 283 10.24 -10.54 28.28
N ASP A 284 10.60 -11.60 28.98
CA ASP A 284 9.92 -12.89 28.94
C ASP A 284 9.04 -13.09 30.18
N ARG A 285 7.85 -13.66 30.00
CA ARG A 285 6.92 -13.94 31.10
C ARG A 285 6.27 -15.31 30.93
N LYS A 286 6.14 -16.03 32.03
CA LYS A 286 5.46 -17.32 32.09
C LYS A 286 3.96 -17.15 32.16
N ILE A 287 3.23 -17.94 31.37
CA ILE A 287 1.77 -17.98 31.36
C ILE A 287 1.28 -18.70 32.62
N LYS A 288 0.37 -18.03 33.36
CA LYS A 288 -0.28 -18.61 34.54
C LYS A 288 -1.58 -19.33 34.22
N SER A 289 -2.39 -18.73 33.40
CA SER A 289 -3.69 -19.26 32.98
C SER A 289 -4.16 -18.60 31.71
N MET A 290 -5.03 -19.27 31.00
CA MET A 290 -5.67 -18.75 29.79
C MET A 290 -7.18 -18.95 29.86
N GLN A 291 -7.91 -18.02 29.23
CA GLN A 291 -9.37 -18.07 29.14
C GLN A 291 -9.84 -17.70 27.75
N MET A 292 -10.81 -18.44 27.24
CA MET A 292 -11.60 -18.10 26.05
C MET A 292 -13.06 -17.92 26.47
N PHE A 293 -13.66 -16.77 26.17
CA PHE A 293 -15.05 -16.44 26.50
C PHE A 293 -15.47 -16.83 27.94
N LYS A 294 -14.65 -16.49 28.93
CA LYS A 294 -14.80 -16.76 30.37
C LYS A 294 -14.59 -18.23 30.78
N GLN A 295 -14.30 -19.15 29.87
CA GLN A 295 -13.94 -20.53 30.18
C GLN A 295 -12.42 -20.70 30.25
N GLN A 296 -11.92 -21.46 31.21
CA GLN A 296 -10.49 -21.78 31.31
C GLN A 296 -10.10 -22.81 30.23
N VAL A 297 -8.97 -22.56 29.59
CA VAL A 297 -8.39 -23.44 28.56
C VAL A 297 -6.93 -23.73 28.89
N GLN A 298 -6.44 -24.93 28.49
CA GLN A 298 -5.05 -25.33 28.69
C GLN A 298 -4.14 -24.93 27.54
N SER A 299 -4.67 -24.80 26.32
CA SER A 299 -3.95 -24.36 25.13
C SER A 299 -4.83 -23.48 24.24
N ILE A 300 -4.19 -22.66 23.44
CA ILE A 300 -4.82 -21.83 22.40
C ILE A 300 -4.01 -21.94 21.12
N GLN A 301 -4.67 -21.77 19.98
CA GLN A 301 -4.07 -21.91 18.66
C GLN A 301 -4.52 -20.82 17.70
N GLN A 302 -3.92 -20.78 16.52
CA GLN A 302 -4.24 -19.80 15.49
C GLN A 302 -5.76 -19.57 15.33
N GLY A 303 -6.16 -18.31 15.32
CA GLY A 303 -7.55 -17.86 15.17
C GLY A 303 -8.32 -17.76 16.49
N ASP A 304 -7.79 -18.33 17.58
CA ASP A 304 -8.45 -18.25 18.88
C ASP A 304 -8.31 -16.83 19.48
N ARG A 305 -9.41 -16.38 20.07
CA ARG A 305 -9.41 -15.17 20.88
C ARG A 305 -9.38 -15.52 22.35
N ALA A 306 -8.35 -15.04 23.05
CA ALA A 306 -8.10 -15.43 24.43
C ALA A 306 -7.68 -14.27 25.33
N GLY A 307 -7.85 -14.49 26.63
CA GLY A 307 -7.22 -13.75 27.69
C GLY A 307 -6.08 -14.57 28.29
N ILE A 308 -4.86 -14.08 28.21
CA ILE A 308 -3.65 -14.72 28.75
C ILE A 308 -3.24 -13.99 30.02
N CYS A 309 -3.20 -14.69 31.16
CA CYS A 309 -2.72 -14.15 32.42
C CYS A 309 -1.23 -14.44 32.59
N VAL A 310 -0.45 -13.41 32.82
CA VAL A 310 1.00 -13.51 33.09
C VAL A 310 1.34 -12.86 34.44
N SER A 311 2.48 -13.26 35.01
CA SER A 311 2.99 -12.69 36.26
C SER A 311 4.00 -11.57 36.00
N ASN A 312 4.10 -10.67 36.96
CA ASN A 312 5.18 -9.66 37.00
C ASN A 312 5.33 -8.81 35.75
N LEU A 313 4.23 -8.46 35.12
CA LEU A 313 4.15 -7.53 33.99
C LEU A 313 3.33 -6.31 34.43
N ASP A 314 3.87 -5.11 34.25
CA ASP A 314 3.09 -3.89 34.46
C ASP A 314 2.20 -3.64 33.23
N ALA A 315 0.89 -3.63 33.44
CA ALA A 315 -0.09 -3.40 32.39
C ALA A 315 0.03 -2.03 31.69
N LYS A 316 0.69 -1.06 32.34
CA LYS A 316 0.89 0.28 31.77
C LYS A 316 1.97 0.32 30.69
N LEU A 317 2.84 -0.70 30.62
CA LEU A 317 3.93 -0.77 29.64
C LEU A 317 3.46 -1.24 28.26
N ILE A 318 2.31 -1.91 28.19
CA ILE A 318 1.75 -2.45 26.93
C ILE A 318 0.29 -2.07 26.85
N GLU A 319 -0.05 -1.20 25.93
CA GLU A 319 -1.46 -0.97 25.56
C GLU A 319 -1.88 -1.92 24.44
N ARG A 320 -1.06 -1.99 23.40
CA ARG A 320 -1.21 -2.87 22.23
C ARG A 320 0.16 -3.34 21.75
N GLY A 321 0.21 -4.48 21.06
CA GLY A 321 1.47 -4.99 20.56
C GLY A 321 1.41 -6.45 20.14
N ILE A 322 2.57 -7.08 20.14
CA ILE A 322 2.74 -8.50 19.85
C ILE A 322 3.45 -9.19 21.00
N ALA A 323 2.93 -10.34 21.39
CA ALA A 323 3.67 -11.32 22.20
C ALA A 323 3.91 -12.57 21.35
N ALA A 324 5.03 -13.24 21.56
CA ALA A 324 5.45 -14.32 20.69
C ALA A 324 6.24 -15.40 21.43
N THR A 325 6.53 -16.49 20.71
CA THR A 325 7.59 -17.42 21.12
C THR A 325 8.91 -16.63 21.23
N PRO A 326 9.74 -16.87 22.28
CA PRO A 326 11.00 -16.16 22.46
C PRO A 326 11.88 -16.17 21.21
N GLY A 327 12.34 -14.97 20.81
CA GLY A 327 13.21 -14.78 19.65
C GLY A 327 12.55 -14.86 18.26
N ALA A 328 11.24 -15.12 18.19
CA ALA A 328 10.53 -15.27 16.91
C ALA A 328 10.25 -13.94 16.19
N VAL A 329 10.24 -12.82 16.90
CA VAL A 329 9.97 -11.48 16.34
C VAL A 329 11.23 -10.64 16.34
N GLN A 330 11.54 -10.02 15.21
CA GLN A 330 12.72 -9.19 15.05
C GLN A 330 12.34 -7.71 14.94
N LEU A 331 13.25 -6.85 15.38
CA LEU A 331 13.15 -5.41 15.14
C LEU A 331 13.56 -5.11 13.71
N LEU A 332 12.66 -4.47 12.95
CA LEU A 332 12.86 -4.10 11.57
C LEU A 332 13.05 -2.59 11.47
N LYS A 333 14.19 -2.14 10.92
CA LYS A 333 14.43 -0.75 10.50
C LYS A 333 13.99 -0.52 9.06
N GLY A 334 13.94 -1.59 8.28
CA GLY A 334 13.45 -1.63 6.93
C GLY A 334 13.24 -3.07 6.49
N ALA A 335 12.59 -3.23 5.35
CA ALA A 335 12.32 -4.54 4.78
C ALA A 335 12.21 -4.47 3.26
N VAL A 336 12.55 -5.59 2.60
CA VAL A 336 12.14 -5.84 1.22
C VAL A 336 10.75 -6.46 1.26
N ALA A 337 9.82 -5.90 0.50
CA ALA A 337 8.45 -6.37 0.40
C ALA A 337 8.09 -6.71 -1.05
N LEU A 338 7.26 -7.74 -1.22
CA LEU A 338 6.59 -8.01 -2.48
C LEU A 338 5.23 -7.34 -2.44
N ILE A 339 4.96 -6.44 -3.39
CA ILE A 339 3.76 -5.58 -3.37
C ILE A 339 3.05 -5.53 -4.72
N ARG A 340 1.78 -5.10 -4.67
CA ARG A 340 0.98 -4.73 -5.84
C ARG A 340 0.18 -3.46 -5.58
N LYS A 341 -0.10 -2.69 -6.61
CA LYS A 341 -0.98 -1.51 -6.52
C LYS A 341 -2.40 -1.93 -6.19
N VAL A 342 -3.08 -1.16 -5.34
CA VAL A 342 -4.52 -1.30 -5.14
C VAL A 342 -5.25 -0.66 -6.32
N PRO A 343 -6.12 -1.41 -7.05
CA PRO A 343 -6.75 -0.91 -8.28
C PRO A 343 -7.61 0.35 -8.08
N TYR A 344 -8.17 0.51 -6.88
CA TYR A 344 -9.04 1.64 -6.53
C TYR A 344 -8.30 2.89 -6.08
N PHE A 345 -6.96 2.84 -5.96
CA PHE A 345 -6.17 4.01 -5.61
C PHE A 345 -6.01 4.92 -6.82
N PRO A 346 -6.45 6.18 -6.75
CA PRO A 346 -6.31 7.13 -7.85
C PRO A 346 -4.86 7.61 -7.98
N GLY A 347 -4.39 7.72 -9.20
CA GLY A 347 -3.10 8.31 -9.52
C GLY A 347 -1.90 7.35 -9.49
N THR A 348 -0.74 7.92 -9.78
CA THR A 348 0.54 7.20 -9.89
C THR A 348 1.27 7.16 -8.56
N LEU A 349 2.01 6.09 -8.31
CA LEU A 349 2.83 5.92 -7.13
C LEU A 349 4.30 6.15 -7.49
N ALA A 350 4.81 7.33 -7.14
CA ALA A 350 6.21 7.69 -7.39
C ALA A 350 7.15 6.98 -6.39
N GLY A 351 8.30 6.54 -6.88
CA GLY A 351 9.38 6.02 -6.04
C GLY A 351 9.99 7.10 -5.15
N ASN A 352 10.63 6.68 -4.06
CA ASN A 352 11.19 7.54 -3.01
C ASN A 352 10.16 8.49 -2.36
N SER A 353 8.88 8.09 -2.39
CA SER A 353 7.78 8.81 -1.73
C SER A 353 7.50 8.24 -0.35
N LYS A 354 6.95 9.07 0.52
CA LYS A 354 6.54 8.68 1.86
C LYS A 354 5.11 8.12 1.86
N PHE A 355 4.93 7.02 2.58
CA PHE A 355 3.64 6.36 2.79
C PHE A 355 3.47 6.00 4.26
N HIS A 356 2.23 5.96 4.71
CA HIS A 356 1.89 5.28 5.95
C HIS A 356 1.88 3.77 5.67
N ILE A 357 2.76 3.05 6.32
CA ILE A 357 2.86 1.60 6.23
C ILE A 357 2.21 0.98 7.45
N SER A 358 1.12 0.26 7.22
CA SER A 358 0.46 -0.53 8.25
C SER A 358 0.98 -1.97 8.19
N VAL A 359 1.53 -2.44 9.30
CA VAL A 359 2.06 -3.79 9.48
C VAL A 359 1.79 -4.25 10.91
N GLY A 360 1.13 -5.39 11.10
CA GLY A 360 0.64 -5.79 12.41
C GLY A 360 -0.25 -4.72 13.05
N HIS A 361 0.08 -4.29 14.26
CA HIS A 361 -0.61 -3.19 14.95
C HIS A 361 -0.02 -1.81 14.68
N ALA A 362 1.18 -1.76 14.08
CA ALA A 362 1.88 -0.51 13.85
C ALA A 362 1.45 0.12 12.53
N THR A 363 1.33 1.45 12.53
CA THR A 363 1.31 2.25 11.32
C THR A 363 2.37 3.31 11.44
N ILE A 364 3.38 3.20 10.62
CA ILE A 364 4.59 4.03 10.63
C ILE A 364 4.81 4.67 9.27
N MET A 365 5.47 5.80 9.26
CA MET A 365 5.91 6.40 7.99
C MET A 365 7.13 5.66 7.46
N ALA A 366 7.14 5.41 6.15
CA ALA A 366 8.31 4.88 5.46
C ALA A 366 8.51 5.56 4.12
N THR A 367 9.77 5.64 3.70
CA THR A 367 10.13 5.97 2.32
C THR A 367 10.11 4.67 1.51
N VAL A 368 9.50 4.70 0.33
CA VAL A 368 9.29 3.48 -0.48
C VAL A 368 9.89 3.64 -1.86
N SER A 369 10.75 2.70 -2.25
CA SER A 369 11.33 2.57 -3.59
C SER A 369 10.80 1.30 -4.26
N PHE A 370 10.61 1.32 -5.59
CA PHE A 370 9.99 0.22 -6.35
C PHE A 370 10.91 -0.29 -7.46
N TRP A 371 10.87 -1.62 -7.74
CA TRP A 371 11.59 -2.25 -8.85
C TRP A 371 11.04 -3.64 -9.19
N GLY A 372 11.59 -4.29 -10.21
CA GLY A 372 11.45 -5.73 -10.47
C GLY A 372 10.15 -6.16 -11.14
N ALA A 373 9.30 -5.25 -11.64
CA ALA A 373 8.02 -5.62 -12.27
C ALA A 373 8.19 -6.52 -13.49
N ALA A 374 9.17 -6.23 -14.35
CA ALA A 374 9.41 -7.01 -15.56
C ALA A 374 9.97 -8.40 -15.26
N GLU A 375 10.83 -8.52 -14.26
CA GLU A 375 11.41 -9.77 -13.80
C GLU A 375 10.36 -10.70 -13.21
N LEU A 376 9.48 -10.16 -12.37
CA LEU A 376 8.38 -10.92 -11.75
C LEU A 376 7.33 -11.35 -12.78
N ALA A 377 7.03 -10.53 -13.79
CA ALA A 377 6.14 -10.90 -14.89
C ALA A 377 6.71 -12.05 -15.72
N ALA A 378 8.01 -12.06 -16.01
CA ALA A 378 8.68 -13.14 -16.72
C ALA A 378 8.69 -14.46 -15.95
N ALA A 379 8.89 -14.42 -14.63
CA ALA A 379 8.87 -15.60 -13.76
C ALA A 379 7.47 -16.25 -13.68
N SER A 380 6.41 -15.45 -13.65
CA SER A 380 5.03 -15.95 -13.63
C SER A 380 4.61 -16.62 -14.96
N THR A 381 5.14 -16.17 -16.10
CA THR A 381 4.88 -16.81 -17.40
C THR A 381 5.54 -18.17 -17.55
N LEU A 382 6.74 -18.34 -17.01
CA LEU A 382 7.47 -19.63 -17.02
C LEU A 382 6.78 -20.72 -16.17
N SER A 383 6.19 -20.35 -15.04
CA SER A 383 5.47 -21.30 -14.16
C SER A 383 4.14 -21.79 -14.75
N THR A 384 3.49 -21.00 -15.61
CA THR A 384 2.26 -21.39 -16.31
C THR A 384 2.53 -22.34 -17.49
N THR A 385 3.69 -22.26 -18.12
CA THR A 385 4.05 -23.10 -19.29
C THR A 385 4.48 -24.51 -18.87
N THR A 386 5.03 -24.68 -17.66
CA THR A 386 5.43 -26.00 -17.15
C THR A 386 4.27 -26.85 -16.64
N ASN A 387 3.11 -26.26 -16.30
CA ASN A 387 1.93 -26.99 -15.86
C ASN A 387 1.06 -27.57 -16.98
N ASN A 388 1.32 -27.18 -18.25
CA ASN A 388 0.58 -27.68 -19.42
C ASN A 388 1.32 -28.75 -20.25
N ALA A 389 2.52 -29.19 -19.82
CA ALA A 389 3.34 -30.13 -20.57
C ALA A 389 3.67 -31.40 -19.77
N THR A 390 2.67 -32.05 -19.17
CA THR A 390 2.86 -33.41 -18.63
C THR A 390 1.66 -34.28 -18.92
N THR A 391 1.60 -34.75 -20.17
CA THR A 391 1.05 -36.06 -20.48
C THR A 391 1.95 -36.72 -21.52
N SER A 392 2.46 -37.92 -21.14
CA SER A 392 3.15 -38.97 -21.97
C SER A 392 4.68 -38.86 -22.11
N THR A 393 5.39 -39.74 -21.50
CA THR A 393 6.09 -40.96 -21.91
C THR A 393 7.42 -41.15 -21.17
N GLU A 394 7.50 -42.29 -20.52
CA GLU A 394 8.59 -43.25 -20.19
C GLU A 394 10.09 -42.88 -20.23
N ALA A 395 10.66 -43.13 -19.07
CA ALA A 395 11.92 -43.77 -18.72
C ALA A 395 13.16 -43.70 -19.66
N THR A 396 14.24 -43.12 -19.15
CA THR A 396 15.56 -43.79 -19.07
C THR A 396 16.50 -43.06 -18.09
N THR A 397 17.08 -43.85 -17.21
CA THR A 397 18.11 -43.57 -16.21
C THR A 397 19.38 -42.95 -16.79
N LYS A 398 19.92 -41.89 -16.11
CA LYS A 398 21.35 -41.78 -15.82
C LYS A 398 21.67 -40.67 -14.81
N THR A 399 22.43 -41.04 -13.81
CA THR A 399 23.10 -40.35 -12.72
C THR A 399 23.76 -39.03 -13.01
N GLY A 400 23.54 -38.03 -12.13
CA GLY A 400 24.34 -36.81 -12.08
C GLY A 400 23.78 -35.73 -11.13
N LYS A 401 24.37 -35.68 -9.94
CA LYS A 401 24.36 -34.63 -8.91
C LYS A 401 23.17 -33.68 -8.86
N GLU A 402 22.28 -33.95 -7.92
CA GLU A 402 21.16 -33.14 -7.51
C GLU A 402 21.63 -31.82 -6.91
N LYS A 403 21.26 -30.73 -7.57
CA LYS A 403 20.95 -29.46 -6.91
C LYS A 403 19.50 -29.58 -6.48
N GLU A 404 19.27 -29.65 -5.19
CA GLU A 404 17.92 -29.54 -4.62
C GLU A 404 17.24 -28.25 -5.09
N VAL A 405 16.44 -28.38 -6.11
CA VAL A 405 15.36 -27.46 -6.40
C VAL A 405 14.20 -27.91 -5.52
N LEU A 406 13.96 -27.21 -4.42
CA LEU A 406 12.80 -27.41 -3.55
C LEU A 406 11.53 -27.35 -4.39
N SER A 407 10.99 -28.53 -4.66
CA SER A 407 9.70 -28.70 -5.31
C SER A 407 8.59 -28.11 -4.43
N SER A 408 7.71 -27.33 -5.04
CA SER A 408 6.59 -26.57 -4.45
C SER A 408 5.43 -27.42 -3.89
N SER A 409 5.63 -28.71 -3.61
CA SER A 409 4.56 -29.63 -3.20
C SER A 409 4.53 -30.02 -1.73
N SER A 410 5.33 -29.42 -0.85
CA SER A 410 5.38 -29.83 0.58
C SER A 410 5.11 -28.72 1.61
N LEU A 411 4.64 -27.55 1.21
CA LEU A 411 4.16 -26.52 2.15
C LEU A 411 2.66 -26.39 2.03
N GLY A 412 1.96 -27.23 2.81
CA GLY A 412 0.52 -27.20 2.92
C GLY A 412 -0.03 -25.82 3.31
N GLY A 413 -1.01 -25.34 2.56
CA GLY A 413 -2.14 -24.65 3.12
C GLY A 413 -2.08 -23.16 3.36
N ASP A 414 -1.10 -22.38 2.92
CA ASP A 414 -1.20 -20.92 2.86
C ASP A 414 -1.26 -20.44 1.40
N ALA A 415 -2.19 -20.99 0.66
CA ALA A 415 -2.65 -20.35 -0.57
C ALA A 415 -3.39 -19.09 -0.14
N ASP A 416 -2.65 -18.07 0.16
CA ASP A 416 -2.73 -16.82 -0.49
C ASP A 416 -4.09 -16.15 -0.48
N ILE A 417 -4.56 -15.79 0.74
CA ILE A 417 -5.72 -14.90 0.88
C ILE A 417 -5.46 -13.60 0.11
N ALA A 418 -4.22 -13.14 0.00
CA ALA A 418 -3.87 -11.91 -0.70
C ALA A 418 -3.52 -12.08 -2.19
N GLY A 419 -3.49 -13.32 -2.75
CA GLY A 419 -3.11 -13.56 -4.15
C GLY A 419 -1.65 -13.19 -4.47
N LEU A 420 -0.74 -13.26 -3.48
CA LEU A 420 0.67 -12.98 -3.64
C LEU A 420 1.48 -14.28 -3.63
N PRO A 421 2.32 -14.55 -4.64
CA PRO A 421 3.14 -15.75 -4.67
C PRO A 421 4.24 -15.69 -3.60
N ARG A 422 4.62 -16.85 -3.07
CA ARG A 422 5.76 -16.98 -2.16
C ARG A 422 7.05 -17.08 -2.97
N ILE A 423 7.62 -15.93 -3.34
CA ILE A 423 8.87 -15.84 -4.09
C ILE A 423 9.95 -15.32 -3.13
N ALA A 424 11.04 -16.05 -2.96
CA ALA A 424 12.21 -15.57 -2.21
C ALA A 424 12.87 -14.40 -2.97
N PHE A 425 13.37 -13.42 -2.23
CA PHE A 425 14.12 -12.32 -2.83
C PHE A 425 15.56 -12.76 -3.13
N ASP A 426 15.99 -12.58 -4.37
CA ASP A 426 17.36 -12.91 -4.78
C ASP A 426 18.25 -11.65 -4.73
N PHE A 427 19.14 -11.60 -3.73
CA PHE A 427 20.12 -10.53 -3.58
C PHE A 427 21.21 -10.51 -4.65
N ASN A 428 21.38 -11.59 -5.42
CA ASN A 428 22.39 -11.69 -6.48
C ASN A 428 21.88 -11.16 -7.83
N HIS A 429 20.57 -10.93 -7.96
CA HIS A 429 19.97 -10.44 -9.19
C HIS A 429 20.09 -8.93 -9.33
N ASP A 430 20.45 -8.47 -10.57
CA ASP A 430 20.49 -7.04 -10.88
C ASP A 430 19.11 -6.54 -11.27
N PHE A 431 18.50 -5.69 -10.46
CA PHE A 431 17.18 -5.11 -10.72
C PHE A 431 17.26 -3.72 -11.33
N LEU A 432 16.42 -3.47 -12.33
CA LEU A 432 16.23 -2.15 -12.90
C LEU A 432 15.43 -1.27 -11.94
N GLN A 433 15.99 -0.11 -11.55
CA GLN A 433 15.25 0.88 -10.77
C GLN A 433 14.09 1.46 -11.58
N GLN A 434 12.95 1.61 -10.91
CA GLN A 434 11.75 2.23 -11.46
C GLN A 434 11.50 3.58 -10.77
N ASP A 435 11.06 4.58 -11.54
CA ASP A 435 10.72 5.90 -10.99
C ASP A 435 9.36 5.88 -10.27
N GLY A 436 8.59 4.83 -10.44
CA GLY A 436 7.31 4.60 -9.78
C GLY A 436 6.80 3.20 -10.01
N LEU A 437 5.67 2.90 -9.41
CA LEU A 437 4.98 1.63 -9.57
C LEU A 437 4.30 1.61 -10.93
N LEU A 438 4.61 0.60 -11.76
CA LEU A 438 4.07 0.45 -13.10
C LEU A 438 2.62 -0.02 -13.05
N GLU A 439 1.81 0.48 -13.96
CA GLU A 439 0.44 0.02 -14.17
C GLU A 439 0.40 -0.88 -15.42
N PRO A 440 -0.46 -1.90 -15.44
CA PRO A 440 -0.66 -2.69 -16.65
C PRO A 440 -1.23 -1.78 -17.75
N ASP A 441 -0.82 -2.03 -19.00
CA ASP A 441 -1.35 -1.32 -20.17
C ASP A 441 -2.88 -1.44 -20.24
N GLU A 442 -3.58 -0.41 -20.76
CA GLU A 442 -5.05 -0.39 -20.85
C GLU A 442 -5.64 -1.61 -21.59
N LYS A 443 -4.88 -2.18 -22.54
CA LYS A 443 -5.25 -3.39 -23.26
C LYS A 443 -5.12 -4.68 -22.43
N SER A 444 -4.36 -4.63 -21.32
CA SER A 444 -4.10 -5.74 -20.41
C SER A 444 -4.87 -5.64 -19.09
N ARG A 445 -5.86 -4.75 -18.98
CA ARG A 445 -6.66 -4.54 -17.76
C ARG A 445 -7.44 -5.79 -17.28
N SER A 446 -7.56 -6.81 -18.11
CA SER A 446 -8.09 -8.13 -17.73
C SER A 446 -7.05 -9.03 -17.04
N GLN A 447 -5.78 -8.64 -17.03
CA GLN A 447 -4.71 -9.40 -16.39
C GLN A 447 -4.49 -8.95 -14.95
N GLN A 448 -3.95 -9.87 -14.13
CA GLN A 448 -3.66 -9.61 -12.71
C GLN A 448 -2.73 -8.39 -12.54
N PRO A 449 -2.89 -7.60 -11.45
CA PRO A 449 -2.04 -6.45 -11.18
C PRO A 449 -0.58 -6.86 -11.11
N LEU A 450 0.30 -6.04 -11.71
CA LEU A 450 1.75 -6.28 -11.73
C LEU A 450 2.32 -6.32 -10.31
N LEU A 451 3.16 -7.31 -10.06
CA LEU A 451 3.92 -7.44 -8.83
C LEU A 451 5.21 -6.61 -8.92
N HIS A 452 5.62 -6.06 -7.78
CA HIS A 452 6.84 -5.27 -7.64
C HIS A 452 7.56 -5.66 -6.36
N TRP A 453 8.87 -5.56 -6.39
CA TRP A 453 9.66 -5.47 -5.17
C TRP A 453 9.67 -4.03 -4.68
N ALA A 454 9.66 -3.86 -3.36
CA ALA A 454 9.76 -2.56 -2.72
C ALA A 454 10.75 -2.60 -1.55
N LEU A 455 11.59 -1.56 -1.42
CA LEU A 455 12.30 -1.28 -0.19
C LEU A 455 11.45 -0.34 0.65
N LEU A 456 11.13 -0.78 1.86
CA LEU A 456 10.45 0.00 2.88
C LEU A 456 11.50 0.48 3.88
N GLU A 457 11.80 1.77 3.90
CA GLU A 457 12.70 2.40 4.87
C GLU A 457 11.86 3.02 5.97
N PHE A 458 11.76 2.36 7.13
CA PHE A 458 10.91 2.79 8.23
C PHE A 458 11.51 3.98 8.97
N GLN A 459 10.73 5.04 9.21
CA GLN A 459 11.17 6.17 10.02
C GLN A 459 11.35 5.79 11.50
N THR A 460 10.53 4.85 11.99
CA THR A 460 10.62 4.30 13.34
C THR A 460 10.71 2.77 13.22
N PRO A 461 11.68 2.12 13.87
CA PRO A 461 11.78 0.67 13.85
C PRO A 461 10.52 0.00 14.41
N VAL A 462 10.15 -1.15 13.87
CA VAL A 462 8.94 -1.89 14.26
C VAL A 462 9.24 -3.36 14.53
N TYR A 463 8.60 -3.91 15.57
CA TYR A 463 8.61 -5.34 15.84
C TYR A 463 7.51 -6.03 15.04
N CYS A 464 7.89 -6.85 14.09
CA CYS A 464 6.95 -7.56 13.23
C CYS A 464 7.55 -8.87 12.71
N PRO A 465 6.75 -9.94 12.63
CA PRO A 465 7.17 -11.17 11.95
C PRO A 465 7.37 -10.93 10.45
N LEU A 466 8.33 -11.63 9.84
CA LEU A 466 8.43 -11.71 8.39
C LEU A 466 7.17 -12.37 7.80
N HIS A 467 6.91 -12.13 6.56
CA HIS A 467 5.70 -12.57 5.81
C HIS A 467 4.38 -11.94 6.29
N SER A 468 4.44 -10.97 7.21
CA SER A 468 3.25 -10.19 7.59
C SER A 468 2.71 -9.38 6.41
N LEU A 469 1.37 -9.22 6.40
CA LEU A 469 0.67 -8.34 5.47
C LEU A 469 1.14 -6.90 5.66
N VAL A 470 1.41 -6.23 4.54
CA VAL A 470 1.78 -4.81 4.49
C VAL A 470 0.76 -4.05 3.66
N ILE A 471 0.30 -2.92 4.17
CA ILE A 471 -0.57 -2.01 3.43
C ILE A 471 0.03 -0.62 3.46
N GLY A 472 0.35 -0.09 2.27
CA GLY A 472 0.78 1.29 2.09
C GLY A 472 -0.41 2.19 1.81
N SER A 473 -0.51 3.31 2.52
CA SER A 473 -1.62 4.26 2.40
C SER A 473 -1.14 5.72 2.43
N ARG A 474 -1.95 6.61 1.86
CA ARG A 474 -1.81 8.06 1.98
C ARG A 474 -2.98 8.60 2.80
N LEU A 475 -2.78 8.70 4.12
CA LEU A 475 -3.82 9.08 5.05
C LEU A 475 -3.97 10.61 5.21
N ASP A 476 -2.94 11.38 4.84
CA ASP A 476 -2.87 12.83 5.04
C ASP A 476 -3.38 13.64 3.84
N THR A 477 -3.60 13.01 2.69
CA THR A 477 -4.10 13.69 1.49
C THR A 477 -5.62 13.77 1.54
N VAL A 478 -6.12 14.88 2.05
CA VAL A 478 -7.49 15.33 1.74
C VAL A 478 -7.39 16.04 0.39
N ASP A 479 -7.52 15.31 -0.71
CA ASP A 479 -7.56 15.92 -2.03
C ASP A 479 -8.88 16.69 -2.19
N ASN A 480 -8.83 17.98 -1.83
CA ASN A 480 -9.91 18.95 -2.11
C ASN A 480 -10.00 19.32 -3.61
N SER A 481 -9.13 18.74 -4.48
CA SER A 481 -8.98 19.19 -5.87
C SER A 481 -9.87 18.48 -6.88
N THR A 482 -10.46 17.35 -6.52
CA THR A 482 -11.46 16.68 -7.37
C THR A 482 -12.66 16.36 -6.51
N GLY A 483 -13.78 17.06 -6.74
CA GLY A 483 -15.05 16.94 -6.00
C GLY A 483 -15.70 15.53 -6.00
N SER A 484 -14.91 14.48 -6.14
CA SER A 484 -15.29 13.08 -6.03
C SER A 484 -15.03 12.60 -4.60
N ALA A 485 -16.05 12.55 -3.80
CA ALA A 485 -16.09 12.04 -2.41
C ALA A 485 -15.75 10.53 -2.27
N SER A 486 -15.07 9.90 -3.24
CA SER A 486 -14.99 8.45 -3.39
C SER A 486 -13.58 7.89 -3.64
N SER A 487 -12.50 8.57 -3.25
CA SER A 487 -11.16 8.04 -3.51
C SER A 487 -10.66 7.11 -2.39
N CYS A 488 -10.20 5.90 -2.77
CA CYS A 488 -9.55 4.95 -1.87
C CYS A 488 -8.17 5.47 -1.48
N ARG A 489 -7.84 5.49 -0.18
CA ARG A 489 -6.54 5.93 0.34
C ARG A 489 -5.50 4.80 0.43
N LEU A 490 -5.91 3.55 0.27
CA LEU A 490 -5.02 2.40 0.23
C LEU A 490 -4.32 2.37 -1.11
N ALA A 491 -3.00 2.54 -1.11
CA ALA A 491 -2.20 2.73 -2.31
C ALA A 491 -1.66 1.41 -2.88
N PHE A 492 -1.12 0.58 -2.03
CA PHE A 492 -0.59 -0.74 -2.37
C PHE A 492 -0.72 -1.71 -1.22
N SER A 493 -0.66 -2.99 -1.52
CA SER A 493 -0.66 -4.07 -0.54
C SER A 493 0.40 -5.09 -0.88
N GLY A 494 0.89 -5.82 0.12
CA GLY A 494 1.95 -6.78 -0.08
C GLY A 494 2.32 -7.57 1.17
N ARG A 495 3.48 -8.22 1.12
CA ARG A 495 4.06 -8.96 2.25
C ARG A 495 5.51 -8.57 2.48
N LEU A 496 5.92 -8.53 3.75
CA LEU A 496 7.34 -8.44 4.11
C LEU A 496 8.04 -9.73 3.74
N MET A 497 9.12 -9.66 2.95
CA MET A 497 9.85 -10.85 2.50
C MET A 497 11.16 -10.98 3.24
N GLU A 498 11.96 -9.92 3.30
CA GLU A 498 13.30 -9.94 3.88
C GLU A 498 13.52 -8.74 4.79
N LYS A 499 14.21 -8.98 5.92
CA LYS A 499 14.71 -7.93 6.78
C LYS A 499 15.92 -7.27 6.15
N ILE A 500 15.99 -5.95 6.20
CA ILE A 500 17.16 -5.18 5.78
C ILE A 500 17.35 -3.97 6.70
N ASP A 501 18.59 -3.62 6.99
CA ASP A 501 18.94 -2.32 7.57
C ASP A 501 19.27 -1.36 6.43
N PRO A 502 18.39 -0.39 6.08
CA PRO A 502 18.60 0.48 4.92
C PRO A 502 19.89 1.30 4.98
N GLU A 503 20.35 1.67 6.18
CA GLU A 503 21.55 2.44 6.36
C GLU A 503 22.83 1.61 6.13
N LYS A 504 22.83 0.34 6.53
CA LYS A 504 24.01 -0.51 6.51
C LYS A 504 24.01 -1.50 5.35
N GLU A 505 22.88 -2.03 4.98
CA GLU A 505 22.73 -3.18 4.10
C GLU A 505 22.06 -2.87 2.75
N ALA A 506 21.66 -1.61 2.49
CA ALA A 506 21.00 -1.26 1.22
C ALA A 506 21.84 -1.66 -0.02
N HIS A 507 23.17 -1.65 0.09
CA HIS A 507 24.09 -2.06 -0.98
C HIS A 507 23.94 -3.53 -1.40
N ARG A 508 23.38 -4.39 -0.54
CA ARG A 508 23.07 -5.80 -0.88
C ARG A 508 21.99 -5.88 -1.96
N ILE A 509 21.10 -4.87 -2.05
CA ILE A 509 20.09 -4.79 -3.10
C ILE A 509 20.78 -4.25 -4.36
N ARG A 510 20.97 -5.11 -5.35
CA ARG A 510 21.63 -4.78 -6.61
C ARG A 510 20.70 -4.01 -7.55
N LEU A 511 20.33 -2.79 -7.14
CA LEU A 511 19.44 -1.90 -7.86
C LEU A 511 20.25 -0.93 -8.73
N TYR A 512 20.04 -0.95 -10.05
CA TYR A 512 20.80 -0.12 -10.98
C TYR A 512 19.91 0.81 -11.80
N LYS A 513 20.53 1.94 -12.21
CA LYS A 513 20.03 2.83 -13.26
C LYS A 513 20.85 2.60 -14.53
N PRO A 514 20.22 2.34 -15.68
CA PRO A 514 20.93 2.34 -16.94
C PRO A 514 21.38 3.75 -17.27
N LYS A 515 22.62 3.86 -17.71
CA LYS A 515 23.22 5.12 -18.19
C LYS A 515 23.65 4.93 -19.63
N GLU A 516 23.31 5.91 -20.45
CA GLU A 516 23.77 6.01 -21.81
C GLU A 516 24.50 7.34 -21.98
N ARG A 517 25.68 7.29 -22.57
CA ARG A 517 26.42 8.48 -22.99
C ARG A 517 26.64 8.40 -24.48
N ARG A 518 26.46 9.50 -25.16
CA ARG A 518 26.68 9.61 -26.59
C ARG A 518 27.78 10.64 -26.85
N GLY A 519 28.70 10.29 -27.73
CA GLY A 519 29.74 11.14 -28.24
C GLY A 519 29.90 10.93 -29.73
N VAL A 520 30.95 11.49 -30.29
CA VAL A 520 31.25 11.39 -31.71
C VAL A 520 32.69 11.01 -31.93
N VAL A 521 32.98 10.36 -33.06
CA VAL A 521 34.33 10.13 -33.53
C VAL A 521 34.92 11.48 -33.97
N SER A 522 35.94 11.96 -33.26
CA SER A 522 36.57 13.25 -33.51
C SER A 522 37.82 13.14 -34.39
N ARG A 523 38.44 11.97 -34.43
CA ARG A 523 39.64 11.68 -35.21
C ARG A 523 39.77 10.19 -35.44
N LEU A 524 40.27 9.80 -36.59
CA LEU A 524 40.56 8.41 -36.96
C LEU A 524 42.02 8.08 -36.68
N GLY A 525 42.32 6.85 -36.32
CA GLY A 525 43.69 6.31 -36.28
C GLY A 525 44.25 5.95 -37.62
N ASP A 526 45.41 5.30 -37.65
CA ASP A 526 46.08 4.92 -38.86
C ASP A 526 45.25 3.85 -39.63
N PRO A 527 45.20 3.97 -40.97
CA PRO A 527 44.49 3.00 -41.81
C PRO A 527 45.29 1.70 -41.94
N HIS A 528 44.57 0.56 -41.87
CA HIS A 528 45.15 -0.75 -42.13
C HIS A 528 44.38 -1.44 -43.24
N HIS A 529 45.07 -2.05 -44.19
CA HIS A 529 44.44 -2.86 -45.23
C HIS A 529 44.20 -4.27 -44.69
N ARG A 530 42.99 -4.75 -44.77
CA ARG A 530 42.64 -6.13 -44.40
C ARG A 530 42.96 -7.03 -45.59
N THR A 531 43.76 -8.06 -45.35
CA THR A 531 44.28 -8.93 -46.39
C THR A 531 43.19 -9.80 -47.09
N ASP A 532 42.01 -9.96 -46.47
CA ASP A 532 40.98 -10.84 -46.98
C ASP A 532 39.95 -10.16 -47.91
N ASP A 533 39.73 -8.83 -47.78
CA ASP A 533 38.64 -8.10 -48.46
C ASP A 533 39.09 -6.82 -49.16
N ASP A 534 40.39 -6.47 -49.14
CA ASP A 534 41.00 -5.21 -49.64
C ASP A 534 40.31 -3.93 -49.04
N LYS A 535 39.63 -4.09 -47.93
CA LYS A 535 38.97 -2.97 -47.23
C LYS A 535 39.91 -2.27 -46.27
N VAL A 536 39.82 -0.93 -46.25
CA VAL A 536 40.53 -0.10 -45.31
C VAL A 536 39.79 -0.11 -43.98
N VAL A 537 40.34 -0.76 -42.97
CA VAL A 537 39.80 -0.77 -41.58
C VAL A 537 40.72 0.01 -40.64
N ARG A 538 40.16 0.51 -39.57
CA ARG A 538 40.92 1.17 -38.51
C ARG A 538 40.67 0.46 -37.16
N TYR A 539 41.73 0.26 -36.41
CA TYR A 539 41.66 -0.38 -35.12
C TYR A 539 41.55 0.65 -33.99
N GLU A 540 41.87 1.88 -34.25
CA GLU A 540 41.82 2.96 -33.26
C GLU A 540 41.01 4.14 -33.77
N VAL A 541 40.21 4.72 -32.87
CA VAL A 541 39.51 5.99 -33.09
C VAL A 541 39.60 6.85 -31.84
N PHE A 542 39.50 8.14 -32.03
CA PHE A 542 39.46 9.13 -30.91
C PHE A 542 38.03 9.66 -30.82
N GLY A 543 37.40 9.51 -29.62
CA GLY A 543 36.08 10.02 -29.35
C GLY A 543 36.10 11.33 -28.56
N SER A 544 35.09 12.17 -28.80
CA SER A 544 34.80 13.37 -28.04
C SER A 544 33.35 13.42 -27.58
N ASP A 545 33.02 14.37 -26.68
CA ASP A 545 31.67 14.67 -26.17
C ASP A 545 30.99 13.60 -25.30
N LEU A 546 31.65 12.43 -25.08
CA LEU A 546 31.19 11.41 -24.13
C LEU A 546 31.35 11.86 -22.69
N PHE A 547 32.42 12.63 -22.41
CA PHE A 547 32.83 12.99 -21.06
C PHE A 547 33.15 14.47 -20.95
N LYS A 548 32.87 15.03 -19.76
CA LYS A 548 33.34 16.38 -19.41
C LYS A 548 34.82 16.31 -19.02
N ALA A 549 35.54 17.42 -19.17
CA ALA A 549 36.98 17.52 -18.84
C ALA A 549 37.30 17.08 -17.39
N GLU A 550 36.39 17.33 -16.45
CA GLU A 550 36.49 17.01 -15.03
C GLU A 550 36.18 15.52 -14.69
N THR A 551 35.78 14.72 -15.69
CA THR A 551 35.39 13.33 -15.44
C THR A 551 36.62 12.46 -15.14
N ASN A 552 36.57 11.69 -14.05
CA ASN A 552 37.59 10.67 -13.78
C ASN A 552 37.50 9.56 -14.83
N MET A 553 38.37 9.60 -15.80
CA MET A 553 38.37 8.67 -16.94
C MET A 553 38.83 7.27 -16.58
N LYS A 554 39.59 7.09 -15.48
CA LYS A 554 40.11 5.79 -15.06
C LYS A 554 39.03 4.76 -14.85
N VAL A 555 37.84 5.19 -14.38
CA VAL A 555 36.70 4.31 -14.12
C VAL A 555 35.99 3.80 -15.39
N PHE A 556 36.29 4.38 -16.56
CA PHE A 556 35.70 4.02 -17.85
C PHE A 556 36.66 3.25 -18.75
N VAL A 557 37.92 3.14 -18.40
CA VAL A 557 38.93 2.35 -19.13
C VAL A 557 38.53 0.89 -19.07
N GLY A 558 38.59 0.19 -20.19
CA GLY A 558 38.14 -1.19 -20.35
C GLY A 558 36.67 -1.35 -20.68
N MET A 559 35.86 -0.27 -20.61
CA MET A 559 34.45 -0.36 -21.00
C MET A 559 34.28 -0.43 -22.51
N LYS A 560 33.28 -1.24 -22.92
CA LYS A 560 32.89 -1.39 -24.31
C LYS A 560 31.90 -0.29 -24.70
N LEU A 561 32.05 0.23 -25.91
CA LEU A 561 31.12 1.15 -26.53
C LEU A 561 30.78 0.66 -27.93
N GLU A 562 29.70 1.17 -28.49
CA GLU A 562 29.18 0.78 -29.78
C GLU A 562 29.13 1.98 -30.73
N THR A 563 29.41 1.76 -32.01
CA THR A 563 29.08 2.74 -33.07
C THR A 563 27.58 2.65 -33.39
N ASP A 564 27.05 3.62 -34.13
CA ASP A 564 25.68 3.56 -34.69
C ASP A 564 25.47 2.39 -35.68
N LYS A 565 26.56 1.83 -36.22
CA LYS A 565 26.57 0.64 -37.04
C LYS A 565 26.63 -0.69 -36.29
N GLY A 566 26.72 -0.62 -34.94
CA GLY A 566 26.79 -1.81 -34.06
C GLY A 566 28.21 -2.39 -33.88
N GLU A 567 29.25 -1.70 -34.37
CA GLU A 567 30.63 -2.15 -34.15
C GLU A 567 31.04 -1.87 -32.66
N VAL A 568 31.72 -2.83 -32.05
CA VAL A 568 32.06 -2.76 -30.61
C VAL A 568 33.54 -2.45 -30.43
N GLY A 569 33.81 -1.34 -29.76
CA GLY A 569 35.15 -0.92 -29.35
C GLY A 569 35.31 -0.85 -27.84
N GLU A 570 36.53 -0.82 -27.37
CA GLU A 570 36.91 -0.76 -25.95
C GLU A 570 37.68 0.55 -25.67
N ILE A 571 37.33 1.26 -24.61
CA ILE A 571 38.03 2.46 -24.16
C ILE A 571 39.37 2.06 -23.57
N LYS A 572 40.48 2.45 -24.22
CA LYS A 572 41.85 2.14 -23.79
C LYS A 572 42.42 3.17 -22.84
N SER A 573 42.19 4.44 -23.12
CA SER A 573 42.76 5.54 -22.30
C SER A 573 42.03 6.86 -22.54
N SER A 574 42.28 7.81 -21.66
CA SER A 574 41.98 9.23 -21.96
C SER A 574 42.98 9.78 -22.98
N PHE A 575 42.55 10.74 -23.79
CA PHE A 575 43.37 11.43 -24.76
C PHE A 575 43.33 12.95 -24.46
N GLY A 576 44.42 13.49 -23.93
CA GLY A 576 44.47 14.89 -23.53
C GLY A 576 43.67 15.21 -22.25
N THR A 577 43.41 16.50 -22.00
CA THR A 577 42.73 17.00 -20.79
C THR A 577 41.26 17.35 -21.00
N SER A 578 40.72 17.20 -22.21
CA SER A 578 39.39 17.68 -22.62
C SER A 578 38.29 16.63 -22.59
N GLY A 579 38.47 15.50 -21.87
CA GLY A 579 37.47 14.41 -21.84
C GLY A 579 37.41 13.57 -23.11
N LYS A 580 38.38 13.71 -24.02
CA LYS A 580 38.54 12.86 -25.19
C LYS A 580 39.07 11.48 -24.80
N ILE A 581 38.69 10.46 -25.58
CA ILE A 581 39.05 9.05 -25.34
C ILE A 581 39.71 8.43 -26.56
N ARG A 582 40.55 7.45 -26.30
CA ARG A 582 41.10 6.50 -27.29
C ARG A 582 40.33 5.19 -27.17
N VAL A 583 39.73 4.77 -28.29
CA VAL A 583 38.92 3.56 -28.39
C VAL A 583 39.61 2.60 -29.36
N TYR A 584 39.73 1.36 -28.95
CA TYR A 584 40.26 0.27 -29.75
C TYR A 584 39.15 -0.69 -30.20
N PHE A 585 39.10 -0.98 -31.49
CA PHE A 585 38.15 -1.94 -32.10
C PHE A 585 38.88 -3.23 -32.50
N PRO A 586 38.75 -4.31 -31.75
CA PRO A 586 39.47 -5.56 -32.03
C PRO A 586 39.18 -6.17 -33.38
N ALA A 587 37.97 -5.98 -33.91
CA ALA A 587 37.57 -6.47 -35.24
C ALA A 587 37.84 -5.45 -36.35
N GLY A 588 38.42 -4.28 -36.03
CA GLY A 588 38.47 -3.12 -36.89
C GLY A 588 37.14 -2.39 -37.00
N THR A 589 37.14 -1.17 -37.48
CA THR A 589 35.95 -0.33 -37.68
C THR A 589 35.99 0.40 -39.00
N GLU A 590 34.85 0.56 -39.65
CA GLU A 590 34.64 1.43 -40.81
C GLU A 590 34.04 2.79 -40.41
N ALA A 591 34.13 3.13 -39.11
CA ALA A 591 33.63 4.41 -38.61
C ALA A 591 34.29 5.60 -39.27
N ARG A 592 33.52 6.67 -39.47
CA ARG A 592 33.97 7.96 -40.04
C ARG A 592 33.97 9.05 -38.95
N GLU A 593 34.68 10.12 -39.23
CA GLU A 593 34.59 11.31 -38.38
C GLU A 593 33.14 11.82 -38.35
N GLY A 594 32.64 12.08 -37.13
CA GLY A 594 31.26 12.46 -36.90
C GLY A 594 30.29 11.30 -36.61
N ASP A 595 30.68 10.03 -36.81
CA ASP A 595 29.85 8.87 -36.45
C ASP A 595 29.65 8.84 -34.91
N ALA A 596 28.47 8.36 -34.50
CA ALA A 596 28.12 8.32 -33.07
C ALA A 596 28.82 7.17 -32.33
N LEU A 597 29.31 7.50 -31.14
CA LEU A 597 29.84 6.55 -30.16
C LEU A 597 28.86 6.45 -28.98
N ILE A 598 28.39 5.25 -28.67
CA ILE A 598 27.38 5.02 -27.62
C ILE A 598 27.98 4.14 -26.52
N LEU A 599 28.09 4.71 -25.32
CA LEU A 599 28.55 4.00 -24.13
C LEU A 599 27.36 3.72 -23.22
N ARG A 600 27.05 2.44 -22.97
CA ARG A 600 25.99 2.01 -22.04
C ARG A 600 26.59 1.30 -20.85
N PHE A 601 26.11 1.63 -19.64
CA PHE A 601 26.55 1.00 -18.41
C PHE A 601 25.48 1.05 -17.32
N LYS A 602 25.54 0.11 -16.36
CA LYS A 602 24.75 0.09 -15.14
C LYS A 602 25.44 0.93 -14.08
N ARG A 603 24.70 1.79 -13.41
CA ARG A 603 25.15 2.48 -12.20
C ARG A 603 24.30 2.00 -11.03
N PHE A 604 24.92 1.31 -10.07
CA PHE A 604 24.20 0.84 -8.88
C PHE A 604 23.88 2.02 -7.95
N VAL A 605 22.67 2.00 -7.40
CA VAL A 605 22.09 3.12 -6.64
C VAL A 605 22.65 3.16 -5.23
N HIS A 606 22.75 2.00 -4.59
CA HIS A 606 23.16 1.85 -3.20
C HIS A 606 24.64 1.46 -3.03
N ASP A 607 25.39 1.41 -4.14
CA ASP A 607 26.81 1.12 -4.10
C ASP A 607 27.62 2.35 -3.64
N PRO A 608 28.33 2.28 -2.49
CA PRO A 608 29.15 3.38 -1.99
C PRO A 608 30.34 3.70 -2.92
N GLU A 609 30.90 2.68 -3.59
CA GLU A 609 32.01 2.84 -4.52
C GLU A 609 31.57 3.33 -5.90
N LYS A 610 30.26 3.37 -6.16
CA LYS A 610 29.68 3.78 -7.45
C LYS A 610 30.23 2.96 -8.63
N ALA A 611 30.49 1.67 -8.40
CA ALA A 611 30.97 0.76 -9.42
C ALA A 611 30.04 0.76 -10.65
N MET A 612 30.66 0.64 -11.83
CA MET A 612 29.94 0.66 -13.10
C MET A 612 30.14 -0.68 -13.79
N HIS A 613 29.07 -1.26 -14.27
CA HIS A 613 29.06 -2.57 -14.91
C HIS A 613 28.35 -2.52 -16.26
N GLN A 614 28.76 -3.37 -17.19
CA GLN A 614 28.18 -3.41 -18.55
C GLN A 614 27.39 -4.68 -18.85
N ASN A 615 27.42 -5.68 -17.98
CA ASN A 615 26.74 -6.95 -18.24
C ASN A 615 25.22 -6.82 -18.16
N ASN A 616 24.51 -7.37 -19.14
CA ASN A 616 23.05 -7.50 -19.17
C ASN A 616 22.28 -6.20 -18.85
N ILE A 617 22.57 -5.13 -19.59
CA ILE A 617 21.89 -3.84 -19.40
C ILE A 617 20.48 -3.93 -19.99
N ARG A 618 19.45 -3.86 -19.15
CA ARG A 618 18.07 -3.66 -19.60
C ARG A 618 17.77 -2.16 -19.64
N LEU A 619 17.30 -1.68 -20.78
CA LEU A 619 16.76 -0.33 -20.87
C LEU A 619 15.30 -0.34 -20.39
N PRO A 620 14.81 0.74 -19.75
CA PRO A 620 13.39 0.87 -19.47
C PRO A 620 12.63 0.75 -20.80
N ALA A 621 11.52 -0.02 -20.80
CA ALA A 621 10.66 -0.11 -21.97
C ALA A 621 10.31 1.31 -22.43
N SER A 622 10.67 1.66 -23.64
CA SER A 622 10.25 2.91 -24.25
C SER A 622 8.72 2.92 -24.24
N ARG A 623 8.11 3.98 -23.69
CA ARG A 623 6.65 4.16 -23.85
C ARG A 623 6.31 4.03 -25.32
N PRO A 624 5.37 3.18 -25.72
CA PRO A 624 4.98 3.07 -27.11
C PRO A 624 4.49 4.45 -27.55
N GLY A 625 5.17 5.06 -28.53
CA GLY A 625 4.84 6.37 -29.06
C GLY A 625 5.92 7.44 -28.96
N THR A 626 6.96 7.27 -28.16
CA THR A 626 8.12 8.16 -28.22
C THR A 626 9.16 7.54 -29.17
N ARG A 627 8.97 7.72 -30.47
CA ARG A 627 10.07 7.73 -31.42
C ARG A 627 11.08 8.72 -30.81
N ILE A 628 12.25 8.23 -30.41
CA ILE A 628 13.36 9.10 -30.05
C ILE A 628 13.73 9.78 -31.37
N GLU A 629 13.05 10.88 -31.67
CA GLU A 629 13.68 11.90 -32.49
C GLU A 629 14.96 12.25 -31.73
N VAL A 630 16.09 12.02 -32.38
CA VAL A 630 17.36 12.59 -32.00
C VAL A 630 17.06 14.05 -31.68
N GLU A 631 16.98 14.40 -30.39
CA GLU A 631 16.88 15.79 -30.01
C GLU A 631 18.14 16.46 -30.55
N LYS A 632 18.03 16.94 -31.79
CA LYS A 632 18.77 18.10 -32.19
C LYS A 632 18.62 19.08 -31.05
N LYS A 633 19.75 19.41 -30.40
CA LYS A 633 19.98 20.52 -29.43
C LYS A 633 18.65 21.10 -28.99
N LYS A 634 18.28 20.96 -27.70
CA LYS A 634 17.09 21.58 -27.08
C LYS A 634 16.61 22.73 -27.95
N ALA A 635 15.60 22.49 -28.73
CA ALA A 635 14.99 23.57 -29.50
C ALA A 635 14.62 24.57 -28.41
N LYS A 636 15.35 25.70 -28.38
CA LYS A 636 14.94 26.87 -27.60
C LYS A 636 13.48 26.99 -27.93
N LYS A 637 12.60 26.85 -26.93
CA LYS A 637 11.18 27.12 -27.11
C LYS A 637 11.13 28.62 -27.35
N VAL A 638 11.37 29.01 -28.60
CA VAL A 638 11.33 30.40 -29.06
C VAL A 638 9.88 30.79 -28.90
N LEU A 639 9.63 31.64 -27.94
CA LEU A 639 8.31 32.21 -27.74
C LEU A 639 7.93 32.97 -29.04
N PRO A 640 6.73 32.77 -29.57
CA PRO A 640 6.34 33.43 -30.82
C PRO A 640 6.44 34.93 -30.64
N LYS A 641 7.14 35.59 -31.56
CA LYS A 641 7.29 37.04 -31.61
C LYS A 641 5.93 37.68 -31.91
N GLY A 642 5.73 38.89 -31.36
CA GLY A 642 4.51 39.69 -31.60
C GLY A 642 3.32 39.35 -30.71
N VAL A 643 3.47 38.45 -29.71
CA VAL A 643 2.39 38.04 -28.79
C VAL A 643 2.46 38.87 -27.50
N LYS A 644 1.36 39.50 -27.12
CA LYS A 644 1.19 40.09 -25.79
C LYS A 644 0.75 39.03 -24.80
N ARG A 645 1.38 38.98 -23.63
CA ARG A 645 1.01 38.06 -22.53
C ARG A 645 0.58 38.86 -21.31
N ALA A 646 -0.53 38.47 -20.72
CA ALA A 646 -1.05 39.08 -19.51
C ALA A 646 -0.40 38.48 -18.26
N GLY A 647 -0.10 39.32 -17.29
CA GLY A 647 0.42 38.97 -15.98
C GLY A 647 -0.05 40.00 -14.94
N GLU A 648 0.46 39.90 -13.74
CA GLU A 648 0.07 40.76 -12.63
C GLU A 648 1.28 41.18 -11.78
N VAL A 649 1.20 42.33 -11.15
CA VAL A 649 2.14 42.83 -10.16
C VAL A 649 1.89 42.11 -8.85
N VAL A 650 2.89 41.33 -8.35
CA VAL A 650 2.77 40.56 -7.10
C VAL A 650 3.26 41.38 -5.90
N LEU A 651 4.39 42.08 -6.06
CA LEU A 651 5.03 42.82 -4.98
C LEU A 651 5.90 43.95 -5.56
N LEU A 652 5.84 45.12 -4.95
CA LEU A 652 6.78 46.20 -5.21
C LEU A 652 8.05 45.97 -4.37
N LYS A 653 9.21 46.18 -4.97
CA LYS A 653 10.51 45.94 -4.33
C LYS A 653 11.57 46.90 -4.93
N GLY A 654 12.73 46.95 -4.29
CA GLY A 654 13.81 47.82 -4.72
C GLY A 654 13.80 49.18 -4.03
N ASP A 655 14.68 50.06 -4.47
CA ASP A 655 14.81 51.41 -3.90
C ASP A 655 13.65 52.30 -4.29
N VAL A 656 13.28 53.19 -3.39
CA VAL A 656 12.32 54.23 -3.67
C VAL A 656 13.06 55.43 -4.33
N LEU A 657 12.66 55.77 -5.54
CA LEU A 657 13.24 56.89 -6.30
C LEU A 657 12.83 58.23 -5.67
N GLU A 658 13.47 59.32 -6.05
CA GLU A 658 13.18 60.67 -5.57
C GLU A 658 11.71 61.14 -5.82
N ASN A 659 11.04 60.49 -6.80
CA ASN A 659 9.64 60.67 -7.10
C ASN A 659 8.67 59.84 -6.23
N GLY A 660 9.14 59.13 -5.20
CA GLY A 660 8.37 58.30 -4.31
C GLY A 660 7.93 56.94 -4.90
N LYS A 661 8.41 56.55 -6.08
CA LYS A 661 8.06 55.30 -6.77
C LYS A 661 9.11 54.23 -6.59
N HIS A 662 8.73 52.97 -6.56
CA HIS A 662 9.67 51.85 -6.51
C HIS A 662 10.33 51.59 -7.87
N ASN A 663 11.64 51.33 -7.90
CA ASN A 663 12.37 51.07 -9.14
C ASN A 663 12.22 49.62 -9.65
N MET A 664 11.59 48.72 -8.88
CA MET A 664 11.46 47.31 -9.22
C MET A 664 10.09 46.73 -8.75
N ALA A 665 9.56 45.80 -9.53
CA ALA A 665 8.41 44.97 -9.13
C ALA A 665 8.68 43.50 -9.42
N ILE A 666 8.04 42.61 -8.61
CA ILE A 666 7.96 41.19 -8.89
C ILE A 666 6.63 40.94 -9.55
N MET A 667 6.67 40.28 -10.71
CA MET A 667 5.49 39.99 -11.51
C MET A 667 5.34 38.49 -11.76
N SER A 668 4.08 38.03 -11.94
CA SER A 668 3.72 36.64 -12.23
C SER A 668 2.68 36.55 -13.35
N GLY A 669 2.42 35.35 -13.84
CA GLY A 669 1.38 35.07 -14.85
C GLY A 669 1.88 35.08 -16.29
N PHE A 670 3.01 35.71 -16.60
CA PHE A 670 3.54 35.76 -17.96
C PHE A 670 4.03 34.42 -18.49
N PHE A 671 4.56 33.56 -17.61
CA PHE A 671 5.28 32.35 -17.99
C PHE A 671 4.81 31.13 -17.18
N ALA A 672 4.77 29.96 -17.85
CA ALA A 672 4.71 28.69 -17.16
C ALA A 672 6.02 28.44 -16.38
N PRO A 673 6.00 27.66 -15.28
CA PRO A 673 7.17 27.40 -14.42
C PRO A 673 8.40 26.87 -15.15
N GLU A 674 8.21 26.29 -16.33
CA GLU A 674 9.25 25.63 -17.14
C GLU A 674 10.02 26.57 -18.09
N VAL A 675 9.57 27.83 -18.22
CA VAL A 675 10.20 28.80 -19.14
C VAL A 675 11.49 29.35 -18.54
N ASN A 676 12.57 29.37 -19.31
CA ASN A 676 13.84 29.95 -18.90
C ASN A 676 13.79 31.49 -19.00
N ILE A 677 13.43 32.16 -17.92
CA ILE A 677 13.27 33.64 -17.86
C ILE A 677 14.61 34.37 -18.09
N LYS A 678 15.75 33.71 -17.90
CA LYS A 678 17.08 34.35 -18.16
C LYS A 678 17.30 34.72 -19.63
N GLU A 679 16.63 34.02 -20.56
CA GLU A 679 16.70 34.32 -21.99
C GLU A 679 15.81 35.50 -22.41
N LEU A 680 14.94 35.98 -21.51
CA LEU A 680 13.97 37.04 -21.74
C LEU A 680 14.34 38.34 -21.00
N VAL A 681 15.52 38.40 -20.43
CA VAL A 681 16.04 39.63 -19.79
C VAL A 681 16.09 40.74 -20.84
N GLY A 682 15.61 41.94 -20.47
CA GLY A 682 15.50 43.08 -21.39
C GLY A 682 14.16 43.19 -22.12
N THR A 683 13.28 42.16 -22.05
CA THR A 683 11.95 42.22 -22.69
C THR A 683 11.04 43.24 -22.00
N LYS A 684 10.37 44.05 -22.82
CA LYS A 684 9.49 45.17 -22.36
C LYS A 684 8.24 44.65 -21.67
N VAL A 685 7.92 45.24 -20.53
CA VAL A 685 6.69 45.03 -19.76
C VAL A 685 6.00 46.35 -19.58
N VAL A 686 4.70 46.42 -19.82
CA VAL A 686 3.87 47.60 -19.68
C VAL A 686 2.78 47.34 -18.66
N VAL A 687 2.52 48.28 -17.77
CA VAL A 687 1.37 48.27 -16.86
C VAL A 687 0.29 49.17 -17.43
N PRO A 688 -0.78 48.64 -18.02
CA PRO A 688 -1.76 49.44 -18.76
C PRO A 688 -2.48 50.51 -17.93
N SER A 689 -2.69 50.28 -16.64
CA SER A 689 -3.39 51.18 -15.72
C SER A 689 -2.62 52.48 -15.46
N THR A 690 -1.30 52.41 -15.40
CA THR A 690 -0.44 53.56 -15.10
C THR A 690 0.41 53.97 -16.31
N LYS A 691 0.36 53.22 -17.42
CA LYS A 691 1.19 53.36 -18.63
C LYS A 691 2.69 53.35 -18.35
N GLU A 692 3.10 52.74 -17.22
CA GLU A 692 4.50 52.64 -16.85
C GLU A 692 5.18 51.48 -17.60
N GLU A 693 6.39 51.75 -18.09
CA GLU A 693 7.17 50.78 -18.86
C GLU A 693 8.42 50.29 -18.06
N GLY A 694 8.64 49.02 -18.06
CA GLY A 694 9.77 48.36 -17.45
C GLY A 694 10.36 47.25 -18.31
N ALA A 695 11.46 46.66 -17.88
CA ALA A 695 12.11 45.55 -18.55
C ALA A 695 12.36 44.40 -17.58
N ILE A 696 12.28 43.17 -18.06
CA ILE A 696 12.61 41.97 -17.26
C ILE A 696 14.08 42.01 -16.88
N ALA A 697 14.37 42.04 -15.58
CA ALA A 697 15.72 41.99 -15.03
C ALA A 697 16.22 40.58 -14.73
N GLY A 698 15.28 39.62 -14.54
CA GLY A 698 15.63 38.22 -14.30
C GLY A 698 14.57 37.42 -13.58
N PRO A 699 14.80 36.13 -13.32
CA PRO A 699 13.88 35.25 -12.60
C PRO A 699 13.81 35.58 -11.11
N PHE A 700 12.66 35.28 -10.48
CA PHE A 700 12.45 35.38 -9.04
C PHE A 700 11.80 34.12 -8.49
N GLY A 701 12.57 33.30 -7.73
CA GLY A 701 12.06 32.04 -7.17
C GLY A 701 11.82 30.94 -8.22
N LYS A 702 11.00 29.93 -7.86
CA LYS A 702 10.80 28.71 -8.67
C LYS A 702 9.51 28.68 -9.52
N ALA A 703 8.63 29.67 -9.45
CA ALA A 703 7.25 29.56 -9.94
C ALA A 703 6.92 30.48 -11.14
N GLY A 704 7.83 30.65 -12.10
CA GLY A 704 7.56 31.48 -13.28
C GLY A 704 7.43 32.97 -13.00
N LYS A 705 7.86 33.45 -11.82
CA LYS A 705 7.89 34.86 -11.43
C LYS A 705 9.16 35.53 -11.94
N CYS A 706 9.04 36.81 -12.34
CA CYS A 706 10.19 37.59 -12.80
C CYS A 706 10.30 38.91 -12.03
N LYS A 707 11.55 39.42 -11.99
CA LYS A 707 11.85 40.77 -11.56
C LYS A 707 11.76 41.69 -12.78
N VAL A 708 11.07 42.81 -12.65
CA VAL A 708 10.96 43.87 -13.69
C VAL A 708 11.44 45.17 -13.12
N THR A 709 12.38 45.80 -13.78
CA THR A 709 12.92 47.11 -13.41
C THR A 709 12.26 48.23 -14.20
N PHE A 710 11.98 49.33 -13.53
CA PHE A 710 11.31 50.52 -14.08
C PHE A 710 12.23 51.71 -13.91
N SER A 711 12.75 52.29 -15.02
CA SER A 711 13.68 53.44 -14.99
C SER A 711 13.03 54.71 -14.40
N GLN A 712 11.75 54.89 -14.60
CA GLN A 712 10.96 56.02 -14.06
C GLN A 712 10.20 55.65 -12.77
N GLY A 713 10.41 54.46 -12.26
CA GLY A 713 9.70 53.88 -11.13
C GLY A 713 8.30 53.36 -11.49
N ILE A 714 7.69 52.60 -10.56
CA ILE A 714 6.34 52.04 -10.68
C ILE A 714 5.45 52.53 -9.52
N SER A 715 4.27 53.04 -9.87
CA SER A 715 3.21 53.44 -8.91
C SER A 715 2.06 52.47 -8.84
N ALA A 716 1.99 51.48 -9.74
CA ALA A 716 0.96 50.47 -9.74
C ALA A 716 1.04 49.59 -8.46
N THR A 717 -0.12 49.27 -7.89
CA THR A 717 -0.23 48.46 -6.67
C THR A 717 -0.17 46.97 -6.97
N ALA A 718 0.09 46.13 -5.94
CA ALA A 718 -0.04 44.69 -6.08
C ALA A 718 -1.44 44.26 -6.55
N GLY A 719 -1.55 43.35 -7.50
CA GLY A 719 -2.77 42.95 -8.19
C GLY A 719 -3.03 43.72 -9.49
N SER A 720 -2.26 44.80 -9.82
CA SER A 720 -2.39 45.50 -11.09
C SER A 720 -2.01 44.60 -12.26
N LYS A 721 -2.79 44.62 -13.35
CA LYS A 721 -2.50 43.86 -14.58
C LYS A 721 -1.27 44.44 -15.30
N ALA A 722 -0.45 43.54 -15.84
CA ALA A 722 0.73 43.90 -16.63
C ALA A 722 0.72 43.12 -17.95
N GLU A 723 1.29 43.72 -19.01
CA GLU A 723 1.43 43.10 -20.34
C GLU A 723 2.92 42.97 -20.69
N LEU A 724 3.32 41.77 -21.08
CA LEU A 724 4.63 41.49 -21.63
C LEU A 724 4.57 41.58 -23.16
N HIS A 725 5.44 42.38 -23.73
CA HIS A 725 5.54 42.57 -25.17
C HIS A 725 6.78 41.81 -25.69
N LEU A 726 6.54 40.63 -26.32
CA LEU A 726 7.60 39.84 -26.98
C LEU A 726 7.85 40.43 -28.38
N GLN A 727 8.99 41.10 -28.54
CA GLN A 727 9.45 41.64 -29.83
C GLN A 727 10.05 40.59 -30.76
#